data_04a8232d8e5c733fd8da1b3d4a3a9f8d
#
_entry.id   04a8232d8e5c733fd8da1b3d4a3a9f8d
#
_cell.length_a   1.000
_cell.length_b   1.000
_cell.length_c   1.000
_cell.angle_alpha   90.00
_cell.angle_beta   90.00
_cell.angle_gamma   90.00
#
_symmetry.space_group_name_H-M   'P 1'
#
loop_
_entity.id
_entity.type
_entity.pdbx_description
1 polymer ?
#
loop_
_entity_poly.entity_id
_entity_poly.type
_entity_poly.pdbx_seq_one_letter_code
_entity_poly.pdbx_strand_id
1 'polypeptide(L)'
;MRGGSWPSVVVRALQAVGGVLLATSVAAQEPTTPPPSIPVLPPVTVIDTAPLPAYGIPLEKYPGNVNSIGPEDLRRQNVDDVAETLYRRLGSVNITSAQSNPWQNDVTYRGFLASPLTGSPIGLSVYLDGMRFNDGFGETVSWDLIPRLAIAGIDVIPGSNPIFGLNTLGGALAIHTKNGREFPGTMLGASGGSFGRWSVEGEHGGSRGPLDWYVAFNALDDDGWRDHSPSELRQIFGTVGLQDRGTRVSLTYIYANNDLVGNALAPTSTLARDRSAVYTFPDQTRNVMHLGHLRGSHQVTDDLLLSANAFFRDYQRQTFNGDAEVNCVDDATGEVAFDASGRRLHLGRCSGSAVGFFDSAGNPLAGTLRRQAEAADRTTRTHTQDWGTTLQVSHKASILGHGNRLTAGVAYDGHLARFNQREADADFVLSGQSVGTLRTGPFETRVDVATEQHNVGVYATDTFDITDRWALTLAGRYQHVDIAIRDRSRHNPALDGDHAFSRLSPSAGLAFRALDALTLFGSYSEGFRAPTAAELTCADRNAPCNLPNAFLADPPLNPVVARTWEVGARGTLPFGKQLQWTVALFRTDLEDDILFTVTESAGGGFFRNVSQTRRQGVEAGVSGEWTRLRYFVSYAYTDATYQTSTTLASVTEADGVRVRPGDRIPGIPEHSLKVGAEVEVLNDLWVGADVIAVSGNVLRGDDANHHAKLDGYALLNLNARYEPIKHVELWTRLDNVTNARYATAGALNFNAFASPIGVERFVSPGSPIAAYAGVRVRF
;
A
#
# COMPACT_ATOMS: atom_id res chain seq x y z
N MET A 1 4.27 33.80 -24.03
CA MET A 1 3.52 34.84 -23.35
C MET A 1 2.06 34.74 -23.73
N ARG A 2 1.28 34.02 -22.94
CA ARG A 2 -0.19 34.13 -22.92
C ARG A 2 -0.56 34.09 -21.44
N GLY A 3 -1.14 35.24 -20.94
CA GLY A 3 -1.61 35.37 -19.57
C GLY A 3 -2.80 34.46 -19.31
N GLY A 4 -2.62 33.47 -18.44
CA GLY A 4 -3.69 32.62 -17.93
C GLY A 4 -4.42 33.37 -16.81
N SER A 5 -5.69 33.66 -17.04
CA SER A 5 -6.62 34.15 -16.04
C SER A 5 -6.90 33.02 -15.02
N TRP A 6 -6.86 33.31 -13.74
CA TRP A 6 -7.26 32.41 -12.63
C TRP A 6 -8.63 31.79 -12.89
N PRO A 7 -8.80 30.49 -12.68
CA PRO A 7 -10.09 29.85 -12.90
C PRO A 7 -11.14 30.41 -11.94
N SER A 8 -12.27 30.80 -12.47
CA SER A 8 -13.42 31.38 -11.77
C SER A 8 -14.05 30.48 -10.68
N VAL A 9 -13.57 29.26 -10.50
CA VAL A 9 -13.99 28.28 -9.50
C VAL A 9 -13.44 28.63 -8.10
N VAL A 10 -12.21 29.15 -7.99
CA VAL A 10 -11.60 29.49 -6.68
C VAL A 10 -12.31 30.71 -6.06
N VAL A 11 -12.74 31.67 -6.87
CA VAL A 11 -13.47 32.85 -6.38
C VAL A 11 -14.90 32.51 -5.93
N ARG A 12 -15.55 31.51 -6.53
CA ARG A 12 -16.88 31.04 -6.11
C ARG A 12 -16.85 30.18 -4.86
N ALA A 13 -15.77 29.41 -4.64
CA ALA A 13 -15.59 28.63 -3.40
C ALA A 13 -15.36 29.54 -2.19
N LEU A 14 -14.59 30.63 -2.34
CA LEU A 14 -14.35 31.61 -1.27
C LEU A 14 -15.61 32.43 -0.93
N GLN A 15 -16.50 32.68 -1.89
CA GLN A 15 -17.77 33.37 -1.65
C GLN A 15 -18.84 32.50 -0.98
N ALA A 16 -18.81 31.18 -1.19
CA ALA A 16 -19.72 30.23 -0.52
C ALA A 16 -19.35 29.97 0.95
N VAL A 17 -18.05 30.03 1.29
CA VAL A 17 -17.56 29.86 2.67
C VAL A 17 -17.75 31.14 3.50
N GLY A 18 -17.74 32.32 2.89
CA GLY A 18 -17.97 33.60 3.58
C GLY A 18 -19.39 33.83 4.11
N GLY A 19 -20.37 33.07 3.61
CA GLY A 19 -21.79 33.21 3.98
C GLY A 19 -22.26 32.43 5.19
N VAL A 20 -21.47 31.48 5.69
CA VAL A 20 -21.85 30.59 6.82
C VAL A 20 -21.20 31.01 8.15
N LEU A 21 -20.25 31.95 8.14
CA LEU A 21 -19.45 32.34 9.32
C LEU A 21 -20.01 33.50 10.17
N LEU A 22 -21.24 33.94 9.96
CA LEU A 22 -21.82 35.10 10.66
C LEU A 22 -22.98 34.78 11.60
N ALA A 23 -22.96 33.67 12.31
CA ALA A 23 -23.87 33.49 13.45
C ALA A 23 -23.30 32.46 14.45
N THR A 24 -22.59 32.95 15.45
CA THR A 24 -22.69 32.58 16.89
C THR A 24 -21.47 33.11 17.66
N SER A 25 -21.58 34.30 18.21
CA SER A 25 -20.76 34.72 19.34
C SER A 25 -21.40 34.17 20.62
N VAL A 26 -20.80 33.15 21.24
CA VAL A 26 -21.13 32.70 22.61
C VAL A 26 -20.00 33.15 23.50
N ALA A 27 -20.37 33.90 24.56
CA ALA A 27 -19.49 34.45 25.57
C ALA A 27 -18.69 33.36 26.29
N ALA A 28 -17.38 33.54 26.39
CA ALA A 28 -16.50 32.71 27.20
C ALA A 28 -16.70 33.02 28.70
N GLN A 29 -16.92 31.98 29.49
CA GLN A 29 -16.80 32.05 30.95
C GLN A 29 -15.32 31.91 31.36
N GLU A 30 -14.86 32.75 32.26
CA GLU A 30 -13.52 32.73 32.82
C GLU A 30 -13.26 31.42 33.60
N PRO A 31 -12.03 30.89 33.59
CA PRO A 31 -11.70 29.64 34.27
C PRO A 31 -11.48 29.86 35.76
N THR A 32 -12.18 29.08 36.57
CA THR A 32 -11.93 28.89 38.01
C THR A 32 -10.60 28.15 38.23
N THR A 33 -9.91 28.47 39.32
CA THR A 33 -8.60 27.96 39.77
C THR A 33 -8.40 26.46 39.54
N PRO A 34 -7.20 26.03 39.13
CA PRO A 34 -6.91 24.63 38.85
C PRO A 34 -6.89 23.80 40.15
N PRO A 35 -7.46 22.57 40.14
CA PRO A 35 -7.32 21.63 41.24
C PRO A 35 -5.87 21.15 41.40
N PRO A 36 -5.46 20.63 42.56
CA PRO A 36 -4.11 20.17 42.81
C PRO A 36 -3.72 19.07 41.84
N SER A 37 -2.49 19.19 41.27
CA SER A 37 -1.96 18.25 40.33
C SER A 37 -1.88 16.83 40.91
N ILE A 38 -2.76 15.95 40.45
CA ILE A 38 -2.61 14.51 40.61
C ILE A 38 -1.38 14.11 39.82
N PRO A 39 -0.45 13.27 40.33
CA PRO A 39 0.65 12.76 39.52
C PRO A 39 0.09 12.05 38.30
N VAL A 40 0.29 12.62 37.12
CA VAL A 40 -0.07 11.98 35.85
C VAL A 40 0.88 10.82 35.67
N LEU A 41 0.40 9.59 35.87
CA LEU A 41 1.14 8.40 35.47
C LEU A 41 1.43 8.50 33.97
N PRO A 42 2.61 8.04 33.51
CA PRO A 42 2.93 8.04 32.09
C PRO A 42 1.81 7.29 31.33
N PRO A 43 1.36 7.79 30.16
CA PRO A 43 0.32 7.14 29.40
C PRO A 43 0.74 5.72 29.04
N VAL A 44 -0.03 4.73 29.45
CA VAL A 44 0.18 3.33 29.06
C VAL A 44 -0.29 3.22 27.62
N THR A 45 0.62 2.90 26.70
CA THR A 45 0.26 2.60 25.31
C THR A 45 -0.52 1.29 25.29
N VAL A 46 -1.76 1.34 24.87
CA VAL A 46 -2.65 0.19 24.72
C VAL A 46 -2.74 -0.17 23.25
N ILE A 47 -2.56 -1.45 22.95
CA ILE A 47 -2.63 -1.98 21.58
C ILE A 47 -3.95 -2.73 21.42
N ASP A 48 -4.69 -2.40 20.37
CA ASP A 48 -5.85 -3.17 19.97
C ASP A 48 -5.40 -4.52 19.39
N THR A 49 -5.92 -5.59 19.98
CA THR A 49 -5.56 -6.97 19.58
C THR A 49 -6.48 -7.56 18.52
N ALA A 50 -7.46 -6.79 18.07
CA ALA A 50 -8.47 -7.19 17.10
C ALA A 50 -8.86 -5.99 16.21
N PRO A 51 -9.44 -6.23 15.03
CA PRO A 51 -9.84 -5.14 14.12
C PRO A 51 -10.87 -4.17 14.69
N LEU A 52 -11.80 -4.65 15.53
CA LEU A 52 -12.81 -3.79 16.19
C LEU A 52 -12.40 -3.41 17.62
N PRO A 53 -12.98 -2.36 18.19
CA PRO A 53 -12.72 -1.95 19.57
C PRO A 53 -12.87 -3.12 20.55
N ALA A 54 -11.83 -3.32 21.36
CA ALA A 54 -11.71 -4.39 22.33
C ALA A 54 -11.15 -3.84 23.66
N TYR A 55 -11.05 -4.66 24.68
CA TYR A 55 -10.16 -4.36 25.79
C TYR A 55 -8.72 -4.60 25.32
N GLY A 56 -8.09 -3.58 24.79
CA GLY A 56 -6.70 -3.64 24.37
C GLY A 56 -5.77 -4.09 25.48
N ILE A 57 -4.58 -4.51 25.15
CA ILE A 57 -3.56 -4.89 26.12
C ILE A 57 -2.46 -3.83 26.19
N PRO A 58 -1.87 -3.57 27.36
CA PRO A 58 -0.70 -2.73 27.47
C PRO A 58 0.43 -3.25 26.57
N LEU A 59 1.16 -2.35 25.93
CA LEU A 59 2.23 -2.72 25.01
C LEU A 59 3.25 -3.69 25.63
N GLU A 60 3.54 -3.55 26.95
CA GLU A 60 4.44 -4.46 27.67
C GLU A 60 3.93 -5.91 27.76
N LYS A 61 2.64 -6.16 27.51
CA LYS A 61 2.04 -7.51 27.48
C LYS A 61 1.86 -8.05 26.06
N TYR A 62 2.06 -7.21 25.03
CA TYR A 62 1.92 -7.64 23.64
C TYR A 62 3.16 -8.41 23.18
N PRO A 63 3.04 -9.63 22.61
CA PRO A 63 4.18 -10.48 22.26
C PRO A 63 4.71 -10.25 20.83
N GLY A 64 4.82 -9.00 20.35
CA GLY A 64 5.29 -8.65 19.01
C GLY A 64 5.77 -7.20 18.92
N ASN A 65 6.50 -6.86 17.86
CA ASN A 65 7.07 -5.52 17.63
C ASN A 65 6.08 -4.60 16.90
N VAL A 66 5.05 -4.10 17.60
CA VAL A 66 4.09 -3.13 17.03
C VAL A 66 4.73 -1.75 16.92
N ASN A 67 4.50 -1.10 15.79
CA ASN A 67 4.89 0.27 15.54
C ASN A 67 3.66 1.15 15.36
N SER A 68 3.55 2.22 16.11
CA SER A 68 2.43 3.17 16.05
C SER A 68 2.89 4.54 15.57
N ILE A 69 2.10 5.15 14.69
CA ILE A 69 2.25 6.55 14.23
C ILE A 69 1.05 7.33 14.74
N GLY A 70 1.28 8.26 15.65
CA GLY A 70 0.22 9.06 16.24
C GLY A 70 -0.14 10.31 15.43
N PRO A 71 -1.20 11.03 15.85
CA PRO A 71 -1.72 12.20 15.12
C PRO A 71 -0.69 13.34 15.00
N GLU A 72 0.15 13.50 16.01
CA GLU A 72 1.19 14.53 16.01
C GLU A 72 2.32 14.19 15.01
N ASP A 73 2.70 12.92 14.89
CA ASP A 73 3.69 12.48 13.89
C ASP A 73 3.15 12.66 12.47
N LEU A 74 1.86 12.36 12.24
CA LEU A 74 1.19 12.60 10.97
C LEU A 74 1.20 14.10 10.60
N ARG A 75 0.91 14.98 11.56
CA ARG A 75 0.88 16.42 11.36
C ARG A 75 2.25 17.00 11.01
N ARG A 76 3.31 16.56 11.72
CA ARG A 76 4.67 17.11 11.58
C ARG A 76 5.32 16.81 10.25
N GLN A 77 5.04 15.66 9.65
CA GLN A 77 5.68 15.25 8.40
C GLN A 77 5.25 16.12 7.20
N ASN A 78 4.06 16.73 7.24
CA ASN A 78 3.50 17.54 6.15
C ASN A 78 3.55 16.83 4.78
N VAL A 79 3.33 15.50 4.77
CA VAL A 79 3.23 14.70 3.54
C VAL A 79 1.77 14.50 3.17
N ASP A 80 1.49 14.26 1.89
CA ASP A 80 0.12 14.21 1.36
C ASP A 80 -0.41 12.78 1.23
N ASP A 81 0.42 11.77 1.49
CA ASP A 81 0.12 10.35 1.28
C ASP A 81 0.41 9.50 2.52
N VAL A 82 -0.40 8.42 2.69
CA VAL A 82 -0.27 7.45 3.78
C VAL A 82 0.99 6.60 3.62
N ALA A 83 1.27 6.15 2.40
CA ALA A 83 2.44 5.31 2.11
C ALA A 83 3.74 6.05 2.40
N GLU A 84 3.84 7.32 2.01
CA GLU A 84 5.00 8.16 2.31
C GLU A 84 5.16 8.40 3.81
N THR A 85 4.05 8.58 4.55
CA THR A 85 4.06 8.71 6.02
C THR A 85 4.74 7.50 6.68
N LEU A 86 4.35 6.29 6.28
CA LEU A 86 4.94 5.04 6.78
C LEU A 86 6.41 4.93 6.39
N TYR A 87 6.74 5.23 5.14
CA TYR A 87 8.07 5.14 4.58
C TYR A 87 9.09 6.04 5.29
N ARG A 88 8.71 7.26 5.66
CA ARG A 88 9.61 8.21 6.33
C ARG A 88 9.93 7.85 7.79
N ARG A 89 9.13 7.02 8.44
CA ARG A 89 9.25 6.73 9.88
C ARG A 89 9.71 5.31 10.20
N LEU A 90 9.30 4.32 9.44
CA LEU A 90 9.48 2.91 9.77
C LEU A 90 10.58 2.28 8.92
N GLY A 91 11.64 1.78 9.55
CA GLY A 91 12.79 1.15 8.89
C GLY A 91 12.38 -0.02 8.00
N SER A 92 11.46 -0.86 8.47
CA SER A 92 10.98 -2.04 7.73
C SER A 92 10.02 -1.73 6.59
N VAL A 93 9.52 -0.47 6.51
CA VAL A 93 8.65 -0.04 5.42
C VAL A 93 9.50 0.58 4.32
N ASN A 94 9.38 0.07 3.11
CA ASN A 94 9.95 0.69 1.91
C ASN A 94 8.85 0.93 0.89
N ILE A 95 9.05 1.88 0.00
CA ILE A 95 8.19 2.14 -1.14
C ILE A 95 8.93 1.85 -2.44
N THR A 96 8.21 1.25 -3.39
CA THR A 96 8.63 1.15 -4.78
C THR A 96 7.55 1.77 -5.63
N SER A 97 7.94 2.56 -6.62
CA SER A 97 6.98 3.28 -7.46
C SER A 97 6.95 2.64 -8.85
N ALA A 98 6.35 1.46 -8.98
CA ALA A 98 6.27 0.75 -10.25
C ALA A 98 5.52 1.57 -11.32
N GLN A 99 4.54 2.37 -10.91
CA GLN A 99 3.80 3.27 -11.80
C GLN A 99 4.40 4.68 -11.91
N SER A 100 5.45 4.99 -11.15
CA SER A 100 6.09 6.32 -11.11
C SER A 100 5.13 7.47 -10.75
N ASN A 101 4.09 7.18 -9.97
CA ASN A 101 3.14 8.16 -9.44
C ASN A 101 3.23 8.21 -7.91
N PRO A 102 3.34 9.39 -7.26
CA PRO A 102 3.54 9.51 -5.82
C PRO A 102 2.37 8.98 -4.96
N TRP A 103 1.16 8.89 -5.50
CA TRP A 103 -0.02 8.36 -4.79
C TRP A 103 -0.34 6.89 -5.12
N GLN A 104 0.46 6.25 -5.99
CA GLN A 104 0.30 4.85 -6.40
C GLN A 104 1.52 3.99 -6.01
N ASN A 105 2.09 4.27 -4.86
CA ASN A 105 3.26 3.53 -4.36
C ASN A 105 2.91 2.11 -3.92
N ASP A 106 3.78 1.19 -4.25
CA ASP A 106 3.85 -0.11 -3.62
C ASP A 106 4.49 0.04 -2.24
N VAL A 107 3.80 -0.37 -1.18
CA VAL A 107 4.33 -0.38 0.19
C VAL A 107 4.80 -1.77 0.53
N THR A 108 6.05 -1.92 0.92
CA THR A 108 6.57 -3.19 1.44
C THR A 108 6.87 -3.08 2.94
N TYR A 109 6.49 -4.11 3.69
CA TYR A 109 6.84 -4.29 5.08
C TYR A 109 7.41 -5.67 5.30
N ARG A 110 8.65 -5.77 5.82
CA ARG A 110 9.39 -7.04 5.96
C ARG A 110 9.47 -7.86 4.66
N GLY A 111 9.46 -7.18 3.48
CA GLY A 111 9.43 -7.82 2.16
C GLY A 111 8.07 -8.35 1.71
N PHE A 112 7.00 -8.08 2.43
CA PHE A 112 5.61 -8.31 2.01
C PHE A 112 5.00 -7.04 1.45
N LEU A 113 4.10 -7.18 0.49
CA LEU A 113 3.62 -6.11 -0.35
C LEU A 113 2.16 -5.74 -0.06
N ALA A 114 1.86 -4.43 -0.08
CA ALA A 114 0.53 -3.86 -0.32
C ALA A 114 0.66 -2.87 -1.49
N SER A 115 -0.07 -3.09 -2.55
CA SER A 115 0.07 -2.38 -3.83
C SER A 115 -1.27 -1.96 -4.39
N PRO A 116 -1.38 -0.79 -5.05
CA PRO A 116 -2.55 -0.44 -5.83
C PRO A 116 -2.60 -1.19 -7.19
N LEU A 117 -1.52 -1.86 -7.58
CA LEU A 117 -1.41 -2.52 -8.89
C LEU A 117 -2.02 -3.93 -8.83
N THR A 118 -3.06 -4.17 -9.63
CA THR A 118 -3.66 -5.50 -9.79
C THR A 118 -2.62 -6.50 -10.32
N GLY A 119 -2.62 -7.70 -9.76
CA GLY A 119 -1.65 -8.72 -10.11
C GLY A 119 -0.33 -8.64 -9.34
N SER A 120 -0.26 -7.83 -8.30
CA SER A 120 0.86 -7.85 -7.34
C SER A 120 0.62 -8.92 -6.26
N PRO A 121 1.67 -9.65 -5.81
CA PRO A 121 1.54 -10.67 -4.76
C PRO A 121 1.35 -10.02 -3.38
N ILE A 122 0.12 -9.66 -3.06
CA ILE A 122 -0.22 -8.97 -1.81
C ILE A 122 -0.04 -9.89 -0.61
N GLY A 123 0.64 -9.40 0.43
CA GLY A 123 0.88 -10.14 1.68
C GLY A 123 0.67 -9.29 2.95
N LEU A 124 0.12 -8.08 2.78
CA LEU A 124 -0.25 -7.18 3.87
C LEU A 124 -1.75 -6.91 3.83
N SER A 125 -2.40 -6.99 4.97
CA SER A 125 -3.79 -6.56 5.12
C SER A 125 -3.86 -5.13 5.66
N VAL A 126 -4.76 -4.33 5.12
CA VAL A 126 -5.01 -2.94 5.54
C VAL A 126 -6.43 -2.84 6.07
N TYR A 127 -6.56 -2.25 7.26
CA TYR A 127 -7.84 -2.01 7.91
C TYR A 127 -8.05 -0.52 8.12
N LEU A 128 -9.24 -0.05 7.83
CA LEU A 128 -9.70 1.31 8.13
C LEU A 128 -10.82 1.22 9.16
N ASP A 129 -10.54 1.62 10.40
CA ASP A 129 -11.49 1.54 11.52
C ASP A 129 -12.11 0.15 11.71
N GLY A 130 -11.34 -0.91 11.49
CA GLY A 130 -11.79 -2.31 11.64
C GLY A 130 -12.46 -2.91 10.41
N MET A 131 -12.70 -2.14 9.36
CA MET A 131 -13.11 -2.63 8.04
C MET A 131 -11.87 -3.01 7.22
N ARG A 132 -11.88 -4.16 6.57
CA ARG A 132 -10.83 -4.54 5.64
C ARG A 132 -10.86 -3.66 4.38
N PHE A 133 -9.73 -3.03 4.05
CA PHE A 133 -9.66 -2.06 2.95
C PHE A 133 -9.13 -2.64 1.63
N ASN A 134 -8.41 -3.77 1.66
CA ASN A 134 -8.03 -4.48 0.44
C ASN A 134 -9.27 -4.79 -0.42
N ASP A 135 -9.20 -4.63 -1.74
CA ASP A 135 -10.32 -4.95 -2.63
C ASP A 135 -10.45 -6.47 -2.87
N GLY A 136 -11.66 -6.93 -3.21
CA GLY A 136 -11.93 -8.36 -3.36
C GLY A 136 -11.47 -8.96 -4.69
N PHE A 137 -11.10 -8.16 -5.70
CA PHE A 137 -10.70 -8.68 -7.02
C PHE A 137 -9.23 -9.08 -7.07
N GLY A 138 -8.34 -8.19 -6.62
CA GLY A 138 -6.89 -8.37 -6.67
C GLY A 138 -6.20 -8.16 -5.33
N GLU A 139 -6.95 -8.00 -4.24
CA GLU A 139 -6.44 -7.66 -2.90
C GLU A 139 -5.66 -6.34 -2.88
N THR A 140 -5.84 -5.49 -3.88
CA THR A 140 -5.10 -4.24 -4.02
C THR A 140 -5.46 -3.22 -2.94
N VAL A 141 -4.52 -2.33 -2.64
CA VAL A 141 -4.67 -1.22 -1.71
C VAL A 141 -4.41 0.09 -2.43
N SER A 142 -5.47 0.82 -2.75
CA SER A 142 -5.40 2.15 -3.37
C SER A 142 -5.25 3.20 -2.27
N TRP A 143 -4.01 3.62 -2.00
CA TRP A 143 -3.67 4.58 -0.93
C TRP A 143 -4.32 5.95 -1.14
N ASP A 144 -4.46 6.36 -2.39
CA ASP A 144 -5.11 7.59 -2.83
C ASP A 144 -6.59 7.68 -2.42
N LEU A 145 -7.23 6.57 -2.05
CA LEU A 145 -8.63 6.53 -1.60
C LEU A 145 -8.78 6.76 -0.09
N ILE A 146 -7.69 6.81 0.68
CA ILE A 146 -7.71 7.03 2.12
C ILE A 146 -7.40 8.50 2.41
N PRO A 147 -8.40 9.31 2.88
CA PRO A 147 -8.20 10.72 3.16
C PRO A 147 -7.21 10.91 4.32
N ARG A 148 -5.96 11.29 4.03
CA ARG A 148 -4.90 11.44 5.05
C ARG A 148 -5.29 12.39 6.18
N LEU A 149 -5.95 13.48 5.85
CA LEU A 149 -6.37 14.47 6.85
C LEU A 149 -7.30 13.89 7.92
N ALA A 150 -8.07 12.86 7.57
CA ALA A 150 -8.99 12.20 8.49
C ALA A 150 -8.32 11.16 9.41
N ILE A 151 -7.02 10.88 9.25
CA ILE A 151 -6.34 9.84 10.02
C ILE A 151 -5.93 10.37 11.40
N ALA A 152 -6.32 9.64 12.44
CA ALA A 152 -5.91 9.85 13.82
C ALA A 152 -4.63 9.09 14.18
N GLY A 153 -4.41 7.92 13.59
CA GLY A 153 -3.23 7.10 13.85
C GLY A 153 -3.16 5.87 12.96
N ILE A 154 -1.98 5.27 12.91
CA ILE A 154 -1.72 4.04 12.16
C ILE A 154 -0.91 3.11 13.04
N ASP A 155 -1.40 1.87 13.23
CA ASP A 155 -0.67 0.80 13.88
C ASP A 155 -0.21 -0.22 12.84
N VAL A 156 1.08 -0.54 12.85
CA VAL A 156 1.68 -1.60 12.04
C VAL A 156 1.93 -2.81 12.93
N ILE A 157 1.13 -3.84 12.72
CA ILE A 157 1.09 -5.05 13.52
C ILE A 157 1.88 -6.13 12.75
N PRO A 158 2.99 -6.62 13.28
CA PRO A 158 3.88 -7.50 12.58
C PRO A 158 3.42 -8.95 12.55
N GLY A 159 3.98 -9.69 11.61
CA GLY A 159 3.86 -11.14 11.50
C GLY A 159 2.55 -11.61 10.91
N SER A 160 2.43 -12.92 10.78
CA SER A 160 1.25 -13.58 10.21
C SER A 160 0.11 -13.64 11.24
N ASN A 161 -0.33 -12.47 11.75
CA ASN A 161 -1.32 -12.38 12.82
C ASN A 161 -2.72 -12.86 12.32
N PRO A 162 -3.21 -14.03 12.75
CA PRO A 162 -4.44 -14.60 12.22
C PRO A 162 -5.69 -13.78 12.56
N ILE A 163 -5.68 -12.97 13.62
CA ILE A 163 -6.84 -12.19 14.05
C ILE A 163 -7.25 -11.17 13.00
N PHE A 164 -6.28 -10.63 12.25
CA PHE A 164 -6.53 -9.72 11.12
C PHE A 164 -6.94 -10.43 9.82
N GLY A 165 -6.99 -11.77 9.82
CA GLY A 165 -7.64 -12.59 8.79
C GLY A 165 -6.86 -12.76 7.50
N LEU A 166 -7.61 -12.82 6.40
CA LEU A 166 -7.10 -13.20 5.07
C LEU A 166 -5.95 -12.30 4.61
N ASN A 167 -4.93 -12.91 3.99
CA ASN A 167 -3.75 -12.24 3.40
C ASN A 167 -2.86 -11.46 4.38
N THR A 168 -2.97 -11.73 5.68
CA THR A 168 -2.05 -11.21 6.69
C THR A 168 -0.83 -12.14 6.79
N LEU A 169 0.08 -12.09 5.83
CA LEU A 169 1.29 -12.91 5.81
C LEU A 169 2.47 -12.21 6.51
N GLY A 170 2.69 -10.93 6.20
CA GLY A 170 3.79 -10.13 6.75
C GLY A 170 3.37 -9.19 7.88
N GLY A 171 2.11 -8.83 7.92
CA GLY A 171 1.56 -7.92 8.92
C GLY A 171 0.22 -7.30 8.51
N ALA A 172 -0.35 -6.54 9.44
CA ALA A 172 -1.54 -5.74 9.22
C ALA A 172 -1.25 -4.26 9.51
N LEU A 173 -1.86 -3.38 8.72
CA LEU A 173 -1.91 -1.95 8.97
C LEU A 173 -3.31 -1.58 9.46
N ALA A 174 -3.44 -1.12 10.69
CA ALA A 174 -4.70 -0.64 11.25
C ALA A 174 -4.69 0.89 11.25
N ILE A 175 -5.55 1.49 10.42
CA ILE A 175 -5.70 2.93 10.27
C ILE A 175 -6.94 3.36 11.06
N HIS A 176 -6.75 4.30 11.97
CA HIS A 176 -7.80 4.86 12.82
C HIS A 176 -8.15 6.26 12.34
N THR A 177 -9.46 6.55 12.21
CA THR A 177 -9.92 7.88 11.78
C THR A 177 -10.27 8.79 12.94
N LYS A 178 -10.21 10.09 12.69
CA LYS A 178 -10.61 11.13 13.64
C LYS A 178 -12.11 11.14 13.87
N ASN A 179 -12.51 11.59 15.06
CA ASN A 179 -13.90 11.87 15.45
C ASN A 179 -14.00 13.25 16.10
N GLY A 180 -15.21 13.81 16.17
CA GLY A 180 -15.40 15.17 16.64
C GLY A 180 -15.20 15.39 18.13
N ARG A 181 -15.23 14.34 18.94
CA ARG A 181 -15.03 14.44 20.39
C ARG A 181 -13.55 14.52 20.75
N GLU A 182 -12.71 13.75 20.07
CA GLU A 182 -11.27 13.71 20.30
C GLU A 182 -10.51 14.79 19.50
N PHE A 183 -11.09 15.23 18.39
CA PHE A 183 -10.49 16.23 17.48
C PHE A 183 -11.46 17.40 17.24
N PRO A 184 -11.82 18.17 18.31
CA PRO A 184 -12.68 19.33 18.15
C PRO A 184 -11.93 20.52 17.54
N GLY A 185 -12.67 21.42 16.89
CA GLY A 185 -12.15 22.64 16.28
C GLY A 185 -12.22 22.62 14.76
N THR A 186 -11.79 23.70 14.16
CA THR A 186 -11.75 23.88 12.70
C THR A 186 -10.32 24.16 12.27
N MET A 187 -9.86 23.54 11.19
CA MET A 187 -8.61 23.87 10.53
C MET A 187 -8.89 24.06 9.04
N LEU A 188 -8.32 25.11 8.48
CA LEU A 188 -8.24 25.37 7.04
C LEU A 188 -6.78 25.50 6.67
N GLY A 189 -6.39 24.88 5.58
CA GLY A 189 -5.02 24.88 5.07
C GLY A 189 -4.95 25.08 3.58
N ALA A 190 -3.86 25.71 3.15
CA ALA A 190 -3.49 25.79 1.75
C ALA A 190 -1.98 25.63 1.63
N SER A 191 -1.55 24.96 0.57
CA SER A 191 -0.12 24.78 0.28
C SER A 191 0.14 24.81 -1.21
N GLY A 192 1.41 25.02 -1.55
CA GLY A 192 1.88 24.95 -2.92
C GLY A 192 3.38 24.74 -2.98
N GLY A 193 3.90 24.45 -4.17
CA GLY A 193 5.33 24.22 -4.32
C GLY A 193 5.77 23.77 -5.69
N SER A 194 6.83 22.99 -5.71
CA SER A 194 7.44 22.44 -6.91
C SER A 194 6.44 21.66 -7.75
N PHE A 195 6.70 21.59 -9.05
CA PHE A 195 5.94 20.82 -10.05
C PHE A 195 4.47 21.23 -10.18
N GLY A 196 4.19 22.55 -10.02
CA GLY A 196 2.83 23.07 -10.10
C GLY A 196 1.88 22.59 -9.00
N ARG A 197 2.40 21.85 -7.99
CA ARG A 197 1.56 21.30 -6.92
C ARG A 197 0.93 22.40 -6.09
N TRP A 198 -0.37 22.28 -5.88
CA TRP A 198 -1.12 23.04 -4.90
C TRP A 198 -2.15 22.15 -4.20
N SER A 199 -2.48 22.50 -2.97
CA SER A 199 -3.58 21.85 -2.25
C SER A 199 -4.36 22.81 -1.37
N VAL A 200 -5.65 22.49 -1.17
CA VAL A 200 -6.52 23.11 -0.18
C VAL A 200 -7.12 22.01 0.64
N GLU A 201 -7.01 22.13 1.96
CA GLU A 201 -7.50 21.15 2.92
C GLU A 201 -8.33 21.82 4.02
N GLY A 202 -9.26 21.09 4.60
CA GLY A 202 -10.00 21.58 5.74
C GLY A 202 -10.59 20.46 6.55
N GLU A 203 -10.71 20.70 7.86
CA GLU A 203 -11.35 19.80 8.81
C GLU A 203 -12.15 20.59 9.83
N HIS A 204 -13.25 19.98 10.29
CA HIS A 204 -14.07 20.51 11.38
C HIS A 204 -14.61 19.37 12.24
N GLY A 205 -14.32 19.40 13.52
CA GLY A 205 -14.83 18.48 14.51
C GLY A 205 -15.53 19.17 15.66
N GLY A 206 -16.53 18.51 16.23
CA GLY A 206 -17.23 19.02 17.40
C GLY A 206 -18.10 17.97 18.07
N SER A 207 -18.55 18.30 19.29
CA SER A 207 -19.47 17.46 20.05
C SER A 207 -20.47 18.29 20.84
N ARG A 208 -21.68 17.75 21.00
CA ARG A 208 -22.71 18.35 21.84
C ARG A 208 -23.52 17.27 22.54
N GLY A 209 -23.32 17.14 23.84
CA GLY A 209 -23.92 16.06 24.61
C GLY A 209 -23.47 14.68 24.10
N PRO A 210 -24.39 13.77 23.78
CA PRO A 210 -24.01 12.46 23.23
C PRO A 210 -23.54 12.50 21.76
N LEU A 211 -23.89 13.53 21.00
CA LEU A 211 -23.59 13.68 19.58
C LEU A 211 -22.17 14.20 19.38
N ASP A 212 -21.44 13.62 18.44
CA ASP A 212 -20.20 14.16 17.87
C ASP A 212 -20.22 14.08 16.35
N TRP A 213 -19.44 14.93 15.67
CA TRP A 213 -19.28 14.96 14.23
C TRP A 213 -17.89 15.40 13.85
N TYR A 214 -17.39 14.86 12.73
CA TYR A 214 -16.14 15.30 12.13
C TYR A 214 -16.26 15.23 10.63
N VAL A 215 -15.78 16.28 9.93
CA VAL A 215 -15.70 16.33 8.47
C VAL A 215 -14.31 16.77 8.06
N ALA A 216 -13.81 16.24 6.96
CA ALA A 216 -12.57 16.66 6.34
C ALA A 216 -12.71 16.65 4.82
N PHE A 217 -12.00 17.54 4.15
CA PHE A 217 -11.88 17.56 2.70
C PHE A 217 -10.46 17.86 2.28
N ASN A 218 -10.07 17.37 1.11
CA ASN A 218 -8.81 17.65 0.46
C ASN A 218 -9.03 17.78 -1.05
N ALA A 219 -8.44 18.82 -1.64
CA ALA A 219 -8.33 19.02 -3.07
C ALA A 219 -6.87 19.32 -3.40
N LEU A 220 -6.26 18.52 -4.25
CA LEU A 220 -4.86 18.65 -4.64
C LEU A 220 -4.73 18.46 -6.15
N ASP A 221 -3.91 19.29 -6.78
CA ASP A 221 -3.45 19.15 -8.16
C ASP A 221 -1.92 19.22 -8.18
N ASP A 222 -1.33 18.42 -9.08
CA ASP A 222 0.11 18.30 -9.30
C ASP A 222 0.37 18.11 -10.79
N ASP A 223 1.19 18.96 -11.41
CA ASP A 223 1.58 18.78 -12.83
C ASP A 223 2.56 17.60 -13.01
N GLY A 224 3.17 17.11 -11.90
CA GLY A 224 4.19 16.06 -11.90
C GLY A 224 5.57 16.60 -12.30
N TRP A 225 6.62 15.92 -11.83
CA TRP A 225 7.99 16.27 -12.19
C TRP A 225 8.50 15.59 -13.47
N ARG A 226 7.84 14.50 -13.87
CA ARG A 226 8.09 13.81 -15.15
C ARG A 226 7.19 14.36 -16.24
N ASP A 227 7.61 14.19 -17.48
CA ASP A 227 6.80 14.56 -18.64
C ASP A 227 5.45 13.83 -18.58
N HIS A 228 4.38 14.52 -18.96
CA HIS A 228 3.04 13.95 -19.08
C HIS A 228 2.53 13.19 -17.83
N SER A 229 2.82 13.68 -16.61
CA SER A 229 2.49 12.97 -15.34
C SER A 229 1.64 13.80 -14.36
N PRO A 230 0.54 14.49 -14.78
CA PRO A 230 -0.32 15.22 -13.87
C PRO A 230 -1.13 14.30 -12.99
N SER A 231 -1.57 14.82 -11.82
CA SER A 231 -2.47 14.11 -10.91
C SER A 231 -3.41 15.04 -10.21
N GLU A 232 -4.65 14.59 -10.00
CA GLU A 232 -5.69 15.30 -9.28
C GLU A 232 -6.31 14.42 -8.19
N LEU A 233 -6.42 14.94 -6.96
CA LEU A 233 -7.09 14.27 -5.86
C LEU A 233 -8.24 15.13 -5.33
N ARG A 234 -9.40 14.51 -5.14
CA ARG A 234 -10.58 15.12 -4.55
C ARG A 234 -11.18 14.15 -3.55
N GLN A 235 -11.09 14.46 -2.26
CA GLN A 235 -11.46 13.56 -1.19
C GLN A 235 -12.35 14.26 -0.17
N ILE A 236 -13.35 13.55 0.33
CA ILE A 236 -14.25 14.00 1.41
C ILE A 236 -14.39 12.86 2.41
N PHE A 237 -14.31 13.19 3.68
CA PHE A 237 -14.58 12.31 4.80
C PHE A 237 -15.61 12.97 5.72
N GLY A 238 -16.57 12.18 6.22
CA GLY A 238 -17.51 12.65 7.23
C GLY A 238 -17.89 11.52 8.17
N THR A 239 -17.94 11.80 9.46
CA THR A 239 -18.44 10.87 10.48
C THR A 239 -19.35 11.58 11.47
N VAL A 240 -20.41 10.89 11.89
CA VAL A 240 -21.32 11.32 12.95
C VAL A 240 -21.38 10.20 13.98
N GLY A 241 -21.17 10.55 15.24
CA GLY A 241 -21.15 9.63 16.36
C GLY A 241 -22.20 9.95 17.41
N LEU A 242 -22.72 8.92 18.05
CA LEU A 242 -23.56 8.99 19.25
C LEU A 242 -22.90 8.19 20.35
N GLN A 243 -22.66 8.81 21.51
CA GLN A 243 -22.08 8.13 22.67
C GLN A 243 -22.91 8.45 23.92
N ASP A 244 -23.55 7.43 24.48
CA ASP A 244 -24.33 7.54 25.72
C ASP A 244 -24.26 6.23 26.50
N ARG A 245 -24.08 6.34 27.84
CA ARG A 245 -24.15 5.23 28.81
C ARG A 245 -23.48 3.93 28.39
N GLY A 246 -22.21 4.01 27.92
CA GLY A 246 -21.44 2.85 27.49
C GLY A 246 -21.73 2.36 26.08
N THR A 247 -22.65 3.00 25.36
CA THR A 247 -22.94 2.74 23.94
C THR A 247 -22.28 3.82 23.08
N ARG A 248 -21.56 3.40 22.04
CA ARG A 248 -21.09 4.28 20.98
C ARG A 248 -21.52 3.71 19.63
N VAL A 249 -22.10 4.56 18.79
CA VAL A 249 -22.43 4.23 17.40
C VAL A 249 -21.91 5.33 16.52
N SER A 250 -21.29 5.02 15.40
CA SER A 250 -20.83 6.00 14.42
C SER A 250 -21.13 5.57 13.01
N LEU A 251 -21.54 6.53 12.18
CA LEU A 251 -21.71 6.37 10.73
C LEU A 251 -20.67 7.23 10.04
N THR A 252 -19.85 6.61 9.23
CA THR A 252 -18.79 7.25 8.44
C THR A 252 -19.10 7.14 6.95
N TYR A 253 -18.85 8.21 6.21
CA TYR A 253 -18.91 8.24 4.76
C TYR A 253 -17.62 8.79 4.20
N ILE A 254 -17.09 8.12 3.15
CA ILE A 254 -15.90 8.55 2.42
C ILE A 254 -16.23 8.62 0.93
N TYR A 255 -15.84 9.71 0.32
CA TYR A 255 -15.85 9.90 -1.13
C TYR A 255 -14.47 10.25 -1.62
N ALA A 256 -14.02 9.60 -2.69
CA ALA A 256 -12.81 9.96 -3.40
C ALA A 256 -13.05 9.90 -4.92
N ASN A 257 -12.50 10.87 -5.65
CA ASN A 257 -12.47 10.91 -7.12
C ASN A 257 -11.12 11.46 -7.53
N ASN A 258 -10.22 10.56 -7.91
CA ASN A 258 -8.82 10.87 -8.17
C ASN A 258 -8.49 10.48 -9.61
N ASP A 259 -7.68 11.31 -10.26
CA ASP A 259 -7.13 11.08 -11.59
C ASP A 259 -5.60 11.13 -11.49
N LEU A 260 -4.94 10.02 -11.77
CA LEU A 260 -3.52 9.81 -11.49
C LEU A 260 -2.82 9.37 -12.78
N VAL A 261 -1.79 10.09 -13.19
CA VAL A 261 -0.96 9.67 -14.33
C VAL A 261 0.42 9.26 -13.82
N GLY A 262 0.76 8.00 -14.07
CA GLY A 262 2.03 7.41 -13.68
C GLY A 262 2.58 6.57 -14.83
N ASN A 263 3.48 7.14 -15.60
CA ASN A 263 4.01 6.56 -16.85
C ASN A 263 5.13 5.53 -16.59
N ALA A 264 4.97 4.69 -15.58
CA ALA A 264 5.77 3.52 -15.24
C ALA A 264 7.31 3.73 -15.28
N LEU A 265 8.07 2.63 -15.48
CA LEU A 265 9.52 2.64 -15.57
C LEU A 265 9.98 3.07 -16.96
N ALA A 266 11.17 3.68 -17.04
CA ALA A 266 11.79 4.07 -18.30
C ALA A 266 13.19 3.48 -18.44
N PRO A 267 13.67 3.22 -19.69
CA PRO A 267 15.00 2.72 -19.96
C PRO A 267 16.08 3.68 -19.43
N THR A 268 17.15 3.12 -18.87
CA THR A 268 18.26 3.94 -18.35
C THR A 268 18.92 4.78 -19.44
N SER A 269 18.95 4.31 -20.68
CA SER A 269 19.45 5.06 -21.85
C SER A 269 18.62 6.30 -22.17
N THR A 270 17.29 6.23 -22.03
CA THR A 270 16.38 7.38 -22.18
C THR A 270 16.59 8.40 -21.05
N LEU A 271 16.61 7.93 -19.79
CA LEU A 271 16.79 8.78 -18.61
C LEU A 271 18.18 9.42 -18.52
N ALA A 272 19.20 8.84 -19.15
CA ALA A 272 20.53 9.45 -19.26
C ALA A 272 20.52 10.71 -20.17
N ARG A 273 19.63 10.75 -21.13
CA ARG A 273 19.45 11.90 -22.05
C ARG A 273 18.51 12.96 -21.45
N ASP A 274 17.41 12.50 -20.85
CA ASP A 274 16.44 13.36 -20.18
C ASP A 274 15.84 12.62 -18.96
N ARG A 275 16.11 13.15 -17.75
CA ARG A 275 15.66 12.54 -16.50
C ARG A 275 14.13 12.56 -16.35
N SER A 276 13.47 13.56 -16.95
CA SER A 276 12.00 13.73 -16.86
C SER A 276 11.25 12.86 -17.85
N ALA A 277 11.94 12.33 -18.89
CA ALA A 277 11.32 11.54 -19.93
C ALA A 277 10.59 10.30 -19.39
N VAL A 278 9.52 9.93 -20.09
CA VAL A 278 8.74 8.72 -19.86
C VAL A 278 8.90 7.76 -21.03
N TYR A 279 8.76 6.46 -20.78
CA TYR A 279 8.94 5.46 -21.82
C TYR A 279 7.77 5.47 -22.78
N THR A 280 6.55 5.33 -22.28
CA THR A 280 5.31 5.47 -23.02
C THR A 280 4.34 6.36 -22.22
N PHE A 281 3.40 7.00 -22.92
CA PHE A 281 2.31 7.77 -22.35
C PHE A 281 1.08 7.79 -23.28
N PRO A 282 -0.15 8.05 -22.76
CA PRO A 282 -0.48 8.25 -21.35
C PRO A 282 -0.66 6.93 -20.61
N ASP A 283 -0.30 6.90 -19.32
CA ASP A 283 -0.67 5.85 -18.38
C ASP A 283 -1.49 6.46 -17.26
N GLN A 284 -2.80 6.43 -17.41
CA GLN A 284 -3.76 7.08 -16.54
C GLN A 284 -4.57 6.08 -15.73
N THR A 285 -4.76 6.38 -14.45
CA THR A 285 -5.66 5.65 -13.55
C THR A 285 -6.65 6.61 -12.93
N ARG A 286 -7.93 6.38 -13.15
CA ARG A 286 -9.00 7.11 -12.47
C ARG A 286 -9.68 6.22 -11.45
N ASN A 287 -9.73 6.68 -10.20
CA ASN A 287 -10.34 6.00 -9.07
C ASN A 287 -11.54 6.79 -8.56
N VAL A 288 -12.72 6.16 -8.45
CA VAL A 288 -13.91 6.76 -7.82
C VAL A 288 -14.43 5.79 -6.78
N MET A 289 -14.56 6.26 -5.53
CA MET A 289 -15.04 5.43 -4.41
C MET A 289 -16.12 6.13 -3.61
N HIS A 290 -17.14 5.37 -3.26
CA HIS A 290 -18.13 5.68 -2.23
C HIS A 290 -18.07 4.59 -1.17
N LEU A 291 -17.88 4.97 0.09
CA LEU A 291 -17.81 4.05 1.21
C LEU A 291 -18.71 4.53 2.33
N GLY A 292 -19.66 3.70 2.76
CA GLY A 292 -20.45 3.85 3.98
C GLY A 292 -20.01 2.83 5.02
N HIS A 293 -19.75 3.26 6.26
CA HIS A 293 -19.29 2.39 7.34
C HIS A 293 -20.02 2.73 8.65
N LEU A 294 -20.78 1.76 9.16
CA LEU A 294 -21.46 1.82 10.44
C LEU A 294 -20.67 1.02 11.47
N ARG A 295 -20.34 1.64 12.61
CA ARG A 295 -19.68 0.98 13.75
C ARG A 295 -20.50 1.16 15.00
N GLY A 296 -20.51 0.12 15.84
CA GLY A 296 -21.15 0.18 17.14
C GLY A 296 -20.33 -0.56 18.19
N SER A 297 -20.36 -0.06 19.42
CA SER A 297 -19.89 -0.78 20.60
C SER A 297 -20.80 -0.51 21.78
N HIS A 298 -21.00 -1.51 22.65
CA HIS A 298 -21.83 -1.41 23.83
C HIS A 298 -21.18 -2.15 25.01
N GLN A 299 -20.95 -1.40 26.06
CA GLN A 299 -20.48 -1.92 27.35
C GLN A 299 -21.66 -2.55 28.09
N VAL A 300 -21.78 -3.87 28.01
CA VAL A 300 -22.89 -4.61 28.65
C VAL A 300 -22.72 -4.66 30.16
N THR A 301 -21.50 -4.90 30.64
CA THR A 301 -21.06 -4.81 32.03
C THR A 301 -19.68 -4.15 32.05
N ASP A 302 -19.13 -3.85 33.22
CA ASP A 302 -17.79 -3.27 33.36
C ASP A 302 -16.69 -4.16 32.70
N ASP A 303 -16.98 -5.43 32.49
CA ASP A 303 -16.05 -6.43 32.00
C ASP A 303 -16.44 -7.05 30.64
N LEU A 304 -17.60 -6.70 30.09
CA LEU A 304 -18.11 -7.25 28.82
C LEU A 304 -18.44 -6.14 27.84
N LEU A 305 -17.70 -6.12 26.72
CA LEU A 305 -17.87 -5.20 25.60
C LEU A 305 -18.33 -5.97 24.35
N LEU A 306 -19.40 -5.53 23.72
CA LEU A 306 -19.81 -5.97 22.39
C LEU A 306 -19.42 -4.92 21.38
N SER A 307 -18.88 -5.35 20.24
CA SER A 307 -18.51 -4.47 19.12
C SER A 307 -19.02 -5.05 17.81
N ALA A 308 -19.45 -4.19 16.90
CA ALA A 308 -19.91 -4.61 15.58
C ALA A 308 -19.59 -3.52 14.55
N ASN A 309 -19.43 -3.94 13.31
CA ASN A 309 -19.44 -3.04 12.17
C ASN A 309 -20.24 -3.62 11.00
N ALA A 310 -20.62 -2.76 10.07
CA ALA A 310 -21.11 -3.12 8.75
C ALA A 310 -20.67 -2.04 7.76
N PHE A 311 -20.29 -2.44 6.56
CA PHE A 311 -19.85 -1.49 5.54
C PHE A 311 -20.37 -1.88 4.16
N PHE A 312 -20.42 -0.88 3.30
CA PHE A 312 -20.63 -1.03 1.85
C PHE A 312 -19.71 -0.08 1.12
N ARG A 313 -18.97 -0.59 0.13
CA ARG A 313 -18.10 0.16 -0.75
C ARG A 313 -18.44 -0.08 -2.20
N ASP A 314 -18.67 0.98 -2.96
CA ASP A 314 -18.73 0.99 -4.42
C ASP A 314 -17.46 1.64 -4.94
N TYR A 315 -16.66 0.90 -5.70
CA TYR A 315 -15.38 1.35 -6.19
C TYR A 315 -15.23 1.09 -7.68
N GLN A 316 -14.88 2.13 -8.41
CA GLN A 316 -14.63 2.07 -9.85
C GLN A 316 -13.19 2.53 -10.12
N ARG A 317 -12.45 1.67 -10.81
CA ARG A 317 -11.13 1.98 -11.39
C ARG A 317 -11.24 1.93 -12.90
N GLN A 318 -10.72 2.96 -13.55
CA GLN A 318 -10.54 2.99 -14.99
C GLN A 318 -9.08 3.27 -15.28
N THR A 319 -8.47 2.49 -16.19
CA THR A 319 -7.12 2.76 -16.65
C THR A 319 -7.10 2.99 -18.16
N PHE A 320 -6.16 3.80 -18.59
CA PHE A 320 -5.77 3.94 -19.98
C PHE A 320 -4.26 3.85 -20.04
N ASN A 321 -3.74 2.96 -20.89
CA ASN A 321 -2.31 2.73 -21.05
C ASN A 321 -1.97 2.78 -22.54
N GLY A 322 -1.04 3.66 -22.90
CA GLY A 322 -0.38 3.67 -24.18
C GLY A 322 0.90 2.84 -24.13
N ASP A 323 0.87 1.65 -24.69
CA ASP A 323 1.90 0.65 -24.54
C ASP A 323 2.77 0.51 -25.80
N ALA A 324 4.03 0.10 -25.59
CA ALA A 324 4.92 -0.38 -26.64
C ALA A 324 5.15 -1.88 -26.48
N GLU A 325 4.64 -2.67 -27.40
CA GLU A 325 4.90 -4.10 -27.49
C GLU A 325 6.10 -4.39 -28.38
N VAL A 326 6.83 -5.46 -28.08
CA VAL A 326 7.86 -6.00 -28.97
C VAL A 326 7.45 -7.39 -29.39
N ASN A 327 7.33 -7.61 -30.69
CA ASN A 327 7.01 -8.90 -31.29
C ASN A 327 8.20 -9.43 -32.09
N CYS A 328 8.27 -10.75 -32.21
CA CYS A 328 9.12 -11.40 -33.19
C CYS A 328 8.33 -11.60 -34.48
N VAL A 329 8.77 -10.97 -35.55
CA VAL A 329 8.06 -11.00 -36.83
C VAL A 329 8.94 -11.56 -37.96
N ASP A 330 8.30 -12.13 -38.97
CA ASP A 330 8.93 -12.46 -40.23
C ASP A 330 9.18 -11.18 -41.05
N ASP A 331 10.40 -10.91 -41.39
CA ASP A 331 10.82 -9.71 -42.12
C ASP A 331 10.19 -9.60 -43.55
N ALA A 332 9.84 -10.75 -44.17
CA ALA A 332 9.23 -10.77 -45.48
C ALA A 332 7.73 -10.44 -45.48
N THR A 333 7.00 -10.87 -44.44
CA THR A 333 5.54 -10.73 -44.35
C THR A 333 5.10 -9.74 -43.30
N GLY A 334 5.94 -9.44 -42.29
CA GLY A 334 5.55 -8.67 -41.11
C GLY A 334 4.72 -9.45 -40.11
N GLU A 335 4.41 -10.72 -40.36
CA GLU A 335 3.59 -11.55 -39.52
C GLU A 335 4.32 -11.97 -38.23
N VAL A 336 3.59 -11.98 -37.09
CA VAL A 336 4.11 -12.44 -35.79
C VAL A 336 4.44 -13.93 -35.87
N ALA A 337 5.62 -14.31 -35.36
CA ALA A 337 6.10 -15.68 -35.38
C ALA A 337 5.63 -16.49 -34.20
N PHE A 338 5.10 -17.69 -34.45
CA PHE A 338 4.66 -18.69 -33.48
C PHE A 338 5.46 -19.98 -33.64
N ASP A 339 5.64 -20.72 -32.54
CA ASP A 339 6.21 -22.07 -32.55
C ASP A 339 5.19 -23.13 -33.05
N ALA A 340 5.62 -24.37 -33.23
CA ALA A 340 4.75 -25.46 -33.65
C ALA A 340 3.61 -25.81 -32.65
N SER A 341 3.63 -25.29 -31.45
CA SER A 341 2.57 -25.43 -30.46
C SER A 341 1.61 -24.23 -30.44
N GLY A 342 1.78 -23.26 -31.37
CA GLY A 342 0.94 -22.07 -31.47
C GLY A 342 1.26 -21.00 -30.41
N ARG A 343 2.45 -21.03 -29.81
CA ARG A 343 2.90 -20.01 -28.86
C ARG A 343 3.73 -18.95 -29.57
N ARG A 344 3.60 -17.67 -29.18
CA ARG A 344 4.47 -16.60 -29.70
C ARG A 344 5.94 -16.94 -29.44
N LEU A 345 6.79 -16.66 -30.45
CA LEU A 345 8.23 -16.96 -30.36
C LEU A 345 8.91 -16.03 -29.33
N HIS A 346 9.70 -16.63 -28.44
CA HIS A 346 10.53 -15.92 -27.47
C HIS A 346 11.45 -14.89 -28.14
N LEU A 347 11.45 -13.65 -27.65
CA LEU A 347 12.25 -12.56 -28.23
C LEU A 347 13.76 -12.85 -28.21
N GLY A 348 14.25 -13.66 -27.28
CA GLY A 348 15.64 -14.15 -27.26
C GLY A 348 15.99 -15.07 -28.44
N ARG A 349 15.01 -15.74 -29.03
CA ARG A 349 15.18 -16.59 -30.23
C ARG A 349 14.84 -15.88 -31.54
N CYS A 350 14.48 -14.61 -31.48
CA CYS A 350 14.08 -13.79 -32.61
C CYS A 350 15.29 -13.36 -33.42
N SER A 351 15.84 -14.29 -34.18
CA SER A 351 16.96 -14.04 -35.12
C SER A 351 17.12 -15.22 -36.08
N GLY A 352 17.63 -14.97 -37.25
CA GLY A 352 17.89 -16.00 -38.26
C GLY A 352 16.68 -16.34 -39.12
N SER A 353 16.62 -17.57 -39.67
CA SER A 353 15.56 -18.01 -40.58
C SER A 353 14.24 -18.22 -39.87
N ALA A 354 13.12 -17.80 -40.48
CA ALA A 354 11.77 -18.04 -40.01
C ALA A 354 11.25 -19.46 -40.33
N VAL A 355 12.04 -20.28 -41.07
CA VAL A 355 11.65 -21.65 -41.42
C VAL A 355 11.45 -22.51 -40.18
N GLY A 356 10.28 -23.15 -40.09
CA GLY A 356 9.87 -23.95 -38.93
C GLY A 356 9.02 -23.19 -37.93
N PHE A 357 8.73 -21.91 -38.19
CA PHE A 357 7.79 -21.10 -37.45
C PHE A 357 6.56 -20.77 -38.31
N PHE A 358 5.49 -20.31 -37.68
CA PHE A 358 4.18 -20.15 -38.27
C PHE A 358 3.60 -18.77 -37.94
N ASP A 359 2.66 -18.29 -38.77
CA ASP A 359 1.82 -17.11 -38.45
C ASP A 359 0.68 -17.48 -37.45
N SER A 360 -0.16 -16.53 -37.10
CA SER A 360 -1.31 -16.73 -36.20
C SER A 360 -2.39 -17.67 -36.77
N ALA A 361 -2.43 -17.85 -38.09
CA ALA A 361 -3.34 -18.76 -38.77
C ALA A 361 -2.75 -20.17 -38.97
N GLY A 362 -1.50 -20.40 -38.55
CA GLY A 362 -0.78 -21.66 -38.68
C GLY A 362 -0.10 -21.85 -40.07
N ASN A 363 0.07 -20.81 -40.89
CA ASN A 363 0.79 -20.87 -42.13
C ASN A 363 2.30 -20.78 -41.88
N PRO A 364 3.14 -21.57 -42.59
CA PRO A 364 4.58 -21.52 -42.44
C PRO A 364 5.17 -20.17 -42.84
N LEU A 365 6.07 -19.62 -42.02
CA LEU A 365 6.88 -18.46 -42.31
C LEU A 365 8.14 -18.88 -43.12
N ALA A 366 8.67 -17.99 -43.96
CA ALA A 366 9.78 -18.31 -44.83
C ALA A 366 10.89 -17.26 -44.93
N GLY A 367 10.72 -16.11 -44.30
CA GLY A 367 11.69 -15.01 -44.30
C GLY A 367 12.78 -15.14 -43.24
N THR A 368 13.18 -14.01 -42.70
CA THR A 368 14.09 -13.88 -41.55
C THR A 368 13.34 -13.25 -40.36
N LEU A 369 13.72 -13.68 -39.17
CA LEU A 369 13.09 -13.18 -37.93
C LEU A 369 13.77 -11.89 -37.47
N ARG A 370 12.94 -10.89 -37.13
CA ARG A 370 13.39 -9.65 -36.50
C ARG A 370 12.44 -9.24 -35.36
N ARG A 371 12.96 -8.43 -34.43
CA ARG A 371 12.13 -7.79 -33.42
C ARG A 371 11.52 -6.52 -33.98
N GLN A 372 10.24 -6.33 -33.76
CA GLN A 372 9.49 -5.15 -34.18
C GLN A 372 8.71 -4.57 -33.02
N ALA A 373 8.75 -3.25 -32.88
CA ALA A 373 7.94 -2.53 -31.93
C ALA A 373 6.58 -2.14 -32.54
N GLU A 374 5.52 -2.31 -31.79
CA GLU A 374 4.15 -1.95 -32.16
C GLU A 374 3.51 -1.17 -31.01
N ALA A 375 2.69 -0.16 -31.35
CA ALA A 375 1.96 0.62 -30.37
C ALA A 375 0.56 0.03 -30.16
N ALA A 376 0.11 0.01 -28.91
CA ALA A 376 -1.24 -0.38 -28.56
C ALA A 376 -1.82 0.55 -27.50
N ASP A 377 -3.09 0.90 -27.63
CA ASP A 377 -3.85 1.58 -26.58
C ASP A 377 -4.71 0.56 -25.84
N ARG A 378 -4.54 0.48 -24.52
CA ARG A 378 -5.31 -0.41 -23.64
C ARG A 378 -6.13 0.38 -22.65
N THR A 379 -7.36 -0.04 -22.46
CA THR A 379 -8.21 0.52 -21.39
C THR A 379 -8.83 -0.60 -20.59
N THR A 380 -8.83 -0.43 -19.26
CA THR A 380 -9.54 -1.34 -18.37
C THR A 380 -10.59 -0.61 -17.57
N ARG A 381 -11.61 -1.34 -17.18
CA ARG A 381 -12.61 -0.91 -16.22
C ARG A 381 -12.84 -2.01 -15.22
N THR A 382 -12.52 -1.73 -13.96
CA THR A 382 -12.87 -2.58 -12.82
C THR A 382 -13.95 -1.88 -12.01
N HIS A 383 -15.06 -2.55 -11.76
CA HIS A 383 -16.11 -2.08 -10.85
C HIS A 383 -16.30 -3.10 -9.76
N THR A 384 -15.99 -2.73 -8.53
CA THR A 384 -16.05 -3.59 -7.36
C THR A 384 -17.11 -3.07 -6.40
N GLN A 385 -17.95 -3.97 -5.91
CA GLN A 385 -18.87 -3.74 -4.80
C GLN A 385 -18.48 -4.67 -3.67
N ASP A 386 -18.12 -4.08 -2.54
CA ASP A 386 -17.69 -4.82 -1.36
C ASP A 386 -18.64 -4.50 -0.20
N TRP A 387 -18.99 -5.51 0.57
CA TRP A 387 -19.77 -5.36 1.79
C TRP A 387 -19.29 -6.33 2.85
N GLY A 388 -19.50 -5.99 4.09
CA GLY A 388 -19.11 -6.91 5.16
C GLY A 388 -19.68 -6.51 6.49
N THR A 389 -19.56 -7.43 7.43
CA THR A 389 -19.94 -7.25 8.83
C THR A 389 -19.04 -8.06 9.74
N THR A 390 -18.72 -7.49 10.88
CA THR A 390 -17.99 -8.19 11.95
C THR A 390 -18.77 -8.02 13.25
N LEU A 391 -18.93 -9.11 13.98
CA LEU A 391 -19.47 -9.14 15.34
C LEU A 391 -18.37 -9.64 16.27
N GLN A 392 -18.15 -8.94 17.37
CA GLN A 392 -17.07 -9.23 18.31
C GLN A 392 -17.55 -9.07 19.75
N VAL A 393 -17.12 -9.97 20.61
CA VAL A 393 -17.26 -9.88 22.05
C VAL A 393 -15.87 -9.81 22.67
N SER A 394 -15.69 -8.90 23.62
CA SER A 394 -14.46 -8.79 24.42
C SER A 394 -14.84 -8.85 25.90
N HIS A 395 -14.12 -9.69 26.63
CA HIS A 395 -14.35 -9.90 28.05
C HIS A 395 -13.03 -9.78 28.81
N LYS A 396 -13.01 -8.94 29.83
CA LYS A 396 -11.92 -8.92 30.81
C LYS A 396 -12.39 -9.55 32.11
N ALA A 397 -11.62 -10.48 32.62
CA ALA A 397 -11.97 -11.22 33.83
C ALA A 397 -10.75 -11.41 34.72
N SER A 398 -10.98 -11.82 35.94
CA SER A 398 -9.96 -12.43 36.79
C SER A 398 -10.23 -13.94 36.86
N ILE A 399 -9.30 -14.74 36.32
CA ILE A 399 -9.35 -16.21 36.36
C ILE A 399 -8.32 -16.69 37.37
N LEU A 400 -8.76 -17.37 38.43
CA LEU A 400 -7.88 -17.83 39.51
C LEU A 400 -7.03 -16.70 40.16
N GLY A 401 -7.53 -15.47 40.18
CA GLY A 401 -6.81 -14.32 40.70
C GLY A 401 -5.86 -13.64 39.71
N HIS A 402 -5.77 -14.14 38.48
CA HIS A 402 -4.94 -13.61 37.39
C HIS A 402 -5.78 -12.86 36.36
N GLY A 403 -5.26 -11.76 35.82
CA GLY A 403 -5.95 -11.00 34.79
C GLY A 403 -6.07 -11.79 33.48
N ASN A 404 -7.24 -11.72 32.85
CA ASN A 404 -7.52 -12.36 31.56
C ASN A 404 -8.27 -11.42 30.65
N ARG A 405 -7.95 -11.43 29.35
CA ARG A 405 -8.63 -10.65 28.31
C ARG A 405 -8.89 -11.52 27.11
N LEU A 406 -10.13 -11.95 26.96
CA LEU A 406 -10.62 -12.75 25.85
C LEU A 406 -11.34 -11.86 24.84
N THR A 407 -11.02 -11.99 23.55
CA THR A 407 -11.78 -11.40 22.45
C THR A 407 -12.09 -12.49 21.43
N ALA A 408 -13.35 -12.63 21.03
CA ALA A 408 -13.79 -13.57 20.02
C ALA A 408 -14.74 -12.89 19.03
N GLY A 409 -14.74 -13.29 17.79
CA GLY A 409 -15.58 -12.69 16.77
C GLY A 409 -15.81 -13.53 15.53
N VAL A 410 -16.78 -13.08 14.75
CA VAL A 410 -17.12 -13.61 13.43
C VAL A 410 -17.11 -12.45 12.43
N ALA A 411 -16.44 -12.64 11.32
CA ALA A 411 -16.38 -11.68 10.22
C ALA A 411 -16.91 -12.33 8.94
N TYR A 412 -17.66 -11.56 8.17
CA TYR A 412 -18.10 -11.91 6.83
C TYR A 412 -17.83 -10.74 5.90
N ASP A 413 -17.20 -11.04 4.76
CA ASP A 413 -16.96 -10.10 3.67
C ASP A 413 -17.42 -10.72 2.37
N GLY A 414 -18.20 -9.96 1.58
CA GLY A 414 -18.65 -10.33 0.25
C GLY A 414 -18.14 -9.32 -0.78
N HIS A 415 -17.78 -9.82 -1.96
CA HIS A 415 -17.23 -9.01 -3.03
C HIS A 415 -17.83 -9.40 -4.37
N LEU A 416 -18.25 -8.41 -5.16
CA LEU A 416 -18.61 -8.56 -6.56
C LEU A 416 -17.70 -7.67 -7.38
N ALA A 417 -16.98 -8.22 -8.36
CA ALA A 417 -16.20 -7.43 -9.27
C ALA A 417 -16.54 -7.73 -10.73
N ARG A 418 -16.51 -6.69 -11.56
CA ARG A 418 -16.58 -6.79 -13.00
C ARG A 418 -15.33 -6.15 -13.58
N PHE A 419 -14.59 -6.92 -14.35
CA PHE A 419 -13.39 -6.47 -15.03
C PHE A 419 -13.60 -6.57 -16.54
N ASN A 420 -13.31 -5.47 -17.24
CA ASN A 420 -13.36 -5.44 -18.70
C ASN A 420 -12.07 -4.79 -19.22
N GLN A 421 -11.41 -5.43 -20.18
CA GLN A 421 -10.27 -4.90 -20.91
C GLN A 421 -10.59 -4.78 -22.39
N ARG A 422 -10.21 -3.65 -22.95
CA ARG A 422 -10.27 -3.40 -24.39
C ARG A 422 -8.93 -2.90 -24.90
N GLU A 423 -8.60 -3.26 -26.13
CA GLU A 423 -7.36 -2.90 -26.81
C GLU A 423 -7.69 -2.35 -28.20
N ALA A 424 -6.89 -1.40 -28.64
CA ALA A 424 -6.96 -0.82 -29.98
C ALA A 424 -5.55 -0.64 -30.55
N ASP A 425 -5.42 -0.76 -31.86
CA ASP A 425 -4.19 -0.42 -32.59
C ASP A 425 -3.88 1.07 -32.42
N ALA A 426 -2.60 1.39 -32.34
CA ALA A 426 -2.12 2.74 -32.20
C ALA A 426 -0.83 2.96 -33.02
N ASP A 427 -0.48 4.22 -33.24
CA ASP A 427 0.80 4.67 -33.77
C ASP A 427 1.62 5.36 -32.70
N PHE A 428 2.96 5.30 -32.81
CA PHE A 428 3.85 6.04 -31.92
C PHE A 428 3.93 7.52 -32.30
N VAL A 429 3.88 8.38 -31.27
CA VAL A 429 4.05 9.82 -31.41
C VAL A 429 5.19 10.28 -30.50
N LEU A 430 6.20 10.93 -31.07
CA LEU A 430 7.35 11.41 -30.30
C LEU A 430 7.04 12.76 -29.63
N SER A 431 7.40 12.88 -28.37
CA SER A 431 7.38 14.11 -27.58
C SER A 431 8.71 14.26 -26.83
N GLY A 432 9.67 14.95 -27.45
CA GLY A 432 11.03 15.01 -26.93
C GLY A 432 11.72 13.64 -26.89
N GLN A 433 12.09 13.20 -25.68
CA GLN A 433 12.62 11.84 -25.43
C GLN A 433 11.53 10.85 -24.98
N SER A 434 10.30 11.34 -24.79
CA SER A 434 9.13 10.54 -24.40
C SER A 434 8.36 10.07 -25.64
N VAL A 435 7.72 8.91 -25.56
CA VAL A 435 6.96 8.33 -26.68
C VAL A 435 5.49 8.18 -26.28
N GLY A 436 4.62 8.85 -27.01
CA GLY A 436 3.17 8.70 -26.87
C GLY A 436 2.58 7.68 -27.83
N THR A 437 1.33 7.32 -27.58
CA THR A 437 0.51 6.53 -28.50
C THR A 437 -0.65 7.37 -29.03
N LEU A 438 -1.02 7.13 -30.28
CA LEU A 438 -2.18 7.72 -30.94
C LEU A 438 -3.00 6.60 -31.54
N ARG A 439 -4.17 6.37 -30.99
CA ARG A 439 -5.08 5.32 -31.45
C ARG A 439 -5.47 5.48 -32.92
N THR A 440 -5.37 4.39 -33.66
CA THR A 440 -5.70 4.32 -35.10
C THR A 440 -6.89 3.41 -35.39
N GLY A 441 -7.19 2.45 -34.50
CA GLY A 441 -8.28 1.48 -34.64
C GLY A 441 -9.42 1.64 -33.61
N PRO A 442 -10.50 0.88 -33.77
CA PRO A 442 -11.55 0.78 -32.76
C PRO A 442 -11.05 -0.04 -31.55
N PHE A 443 -11.62 0.21 -30.37
CA PHE A 443 -11.40 -0.67 -29.23
C PHE A 443 -12.12 -1.99 -29.38
N GLU A 444 -11.40 -3.10 -29.30
CA GLU A 444 -11.89 -4.46 -29.24
C GLU A 444 -11.86 -4.99 -27.81
N THR A 445 -12.88 -5.72 -27.39
CA THR A 445 -12.91 -6.36 -26.08
C THR A 445 -12.01 -7.60 -26.10
N ARG A 446 -10.99 -7.60 -25.23
CA ARG A 446 -10.07 -8.73 -25.02
C ARG A 446 -10.53 -9.62 -23.85
N VAL A 447 -11.01 -9.00 -22.78
CA VAL A 447 -11.46 -9.68 -21.55
C VAL A 447 -12.73 -9.02 -21.04
N ASP A 448 -13.70 -9.82 -20.63
CA ASP A 448 -14.88 -9.38 -19.84
C ASP A 448 -15.21 -10.48 -18.82
N VAL A 449 -14.89 -10.24 -17.56
CA VAL A 449 -14.99 -11.22 -16.48
C VAL A 449 -15.79 -10.66 -15.31
N ALA A 450 -16.61 -11.50 -14.67
CA ALA A 450 -17.24 -11.22 -13.40
C ALA A 450 -16.74 -12.19 -12.34
N THR A 451 -16.49 -11.68 -11.13
CA THR A 451 -16.08 -12.49 -10.00
C THR A 451 -16.99 -12.24 -8.81
N GLU A 452 -17.27 -13.29 -8.07
CA GLU A 452 -17.97 -13.24 -6.80
C GLU A 452 -17.13 -13.95 -5.75
N GLN A 453 -16.92 -13.31 -4.59
CA GLN A 453 -16.13 -13.88 -3.51
C GLN A 453 -16.86 -13.72 -2.18
N HIS A 454 -16.84 -14.79 -1.37
CA HIS A 454 -17.38 -14.81 -0.03
C HIS A 454 -16.30 -15.28 0.96
N ASN A 455 -16.09 -14.49 2.00
CA ASN A 455 -15.12 -14.78 3.05
C ASN A 455 -15.83 -14.89 4.38
N VAL A 456 -15.65 -16.00 5.10
CA VAL A 456 -16.13 -16.19 6.47
C VAL A 456 -14.96 -16.48 7.38
N GLY A 457 -14.83 -15.71 8.46
CA GLY A 457 -13.79 -15.90 9.45
C GLY A 457 -14.34 -15.98 10.87
N VAL A 458 -13.92 -16.98 11.62
CA VAL A 458 -14.19 -17.08 13.07
C VAL A 458 -12.86 -17.03 13.80
N TYR A 459 -12.73 -16.13 14.77
CA TYR A 459 -11.47 -15.91 15.46
C TYR A 459 -11.65 -15.74 16.97
N ALA A 460 -10.59 -16.05 17.69
CA ALA A 460 -10.47 -15.76 19.12
C ALA A 460 -9.01 -15.44 19.47
N THR A 461 -8.83 -14.53 20.41
CA THR A 461 -7.55 -14.25 21.07
C THR A 461 -7.76 -14.09 22.57
N ASP A 462 -6.86 -14.66 23.33
CA ASP A 462 -6.90 -14.62 24.79
C ASP A 462 -5.53 -14.24 25.35
N THR A 463 -5.47 -13.21 26.18
CA THR A 463 -4.24 -12.80 26.89
C THR A 463 -4.44 -13.03 28.38
N PHE A 464 -3.69 -13.98 28.90
CA PHE A 464 -3.70 -14.43 30.31
C PHE A 464 -2.45 -13.97 31.03
N ASP A 465 -2.63 -13.28 32.14
CA ASP A 465 -1.55 -12.84 33.04
C ASP A 465 -1.13 -14.04 33.94
N ILE A 466 -0.11 -14.82 33.53
CA ILE A 466 0.40 -15.94 34.33
C ILE A 466 0.92 -15.44 35.69
N THR A 467 1.56 -14.26 35.69
CA THR A 467 1.98 -13.49 36.85
C THR A 467 1.93 -12.00 36.49
N ASP A 468 2.22 -11.12 37.42
CA ASP A 468 2.37 -9.67 37.13
C ASP A 468 3.44 -9.35 36.08
N ARG A 469 4.38 -10.28 35.81
CA ARG A 469 5.49 -10.14 34.88
C ARG A 469 5.38 -10.95 33.61
N TRP A 470 4.58 -12.01 33.59
CA TRP A 470 4.43 -12.91 32.47
C TRP A 470 3.01 -12.86 31.92
N ALA A 471 2.88 -12.58 30.65
CA ALA A 471 1.61 -12.61 29.92
C ALA A 471 1.72 -13.61 28.73
N LEU A 472 0.77 -14.53 28.65
CA LEU A 472 0.62 -15.50 27.58
C LEU A 472 -0.54 -15.06 26.68
N THR A 473 -0.31 -14.95 25.40
CA THR A 473 -1.36 -14.69 24.40
C THR A 473 -1.52 -15.91 23.52
N LEU A 474 -2.72 -16.46 23.42
CA LEU A 474 -3.10 -17.51 22.48
C LEU A 474 -4.14 -16.97 21.53
N ALA A 475 -4.01 -17.25 20.25
CA ALA A 475 -4.96 -16.81 19.25
C ALA A 475 -5.15 -17.85 18.15
N GLY A 476 -6.28 -17.78 17.46
CA GLY A 476 -6.55 -18.59 16.29
C GLY A 476 -7.68 -18.05 15.46
N ARG A 477 -7.65 -18.38 14.16
CA ARG A 477 -8.71 -18.05 13.22
C ARG A 477 -8.97 -19.22 12.27
N TYR A 478 -10.20 -19.58 12.13
CA TYR A 478 -10.66 -20.37 11.00
C TYR A 478 -11.18 -19.45 9.91
N GLN A 479 -10.70 -19.61 8.69
CA GLN A 479 -11.09 -18.84 7.52
C GLN A 479 -11.58 -19.77 6.43
N HIS A 480 -12.69 -19.39 5.80
CA HIS A 480 -13.23 -20.02 4.61
C HIS A 480 -13.43 -18.97 3.53
N VAL A 481 -13.05 -19.28 2.29
CA VAL A 481 -13.11 -18.39 1.13
C VAL A 481 -13.65 -19.15 -0.05
N ASP A 482 -14.73 -18.66 -0.65
CA ASP A 482 -15.27 -19.12 -1.93
C ASP A 482 -15.06 -18.05 -2.98
N ILE A 483 -14.58 -18.44 -4.17
CA ILE A 483 -14.35 -17.55 -5.31
C ILE A 483 -14.96 -18.17 -6.56
N ALA A 484 -15.90 -17.47 -7.17
CA ALA A 484 -16.48 -17.83 -8.46
C ALA A 484 -16.01 -16.84 -9.53
N ILE A 485 -15.56 -17.35 -10.67
CA ILE A 485 -15.10 -16.57 -11.83
C ILE A 485 -15.93 -16.97 -13.03
N ARG A 486 -16.39 -15.98 -13.81
CA ARG A 486 -17.27 -16.22 -14.99
C ARG A 486 -16.83 -15.34 -16.15
N ASP A 487 -16.54 -15.96 -17.30
CA ASP A 487 -16.35 -15.26 -18.58
C ASP A 487 -17.68 -14.69 -19.08
N ARG A 488 -17.77 -13.39 -19.19
CA ARG A 488 -18.94 -12.68 -19.70
C ARG A 488 -18.90 -12.48 -21.19
N SER A 489 -17.70 -12.55 -21.79
CA SER A 489 -17.53 -12.46 -23.23
C SER A 489 -18.08 -13.69 -23.96
N ARG A 490 -18.16 -14.82 -23.27
CA ARG A 490 -18.54 -16.16 -23.79
C ARG A 490 -17.58 -16.68 -24.86
N HIS A 491 -16.40 -16.08 -24.99
CA HIS A 491 -15.39 -16.49 -25.97
C HIS A 491 -14.27 -17.31 -25.34
N ASN A 492 -14.13 -17.26 -24.00
CA ASN A 492 -13.07 -17.96 -23.29
C ASN A 492 -13.60 -18.73 -22.06
N PRO A 493 -14.27 -19.87 -22.26
CA PRO A 493 -14.79 -20.68 -21.15
C PRO A 493 -13.71 -21.23 -20.22
N ALA A 494 -12.43 -21.18 -20.60
CA ALA A 494 -11.31 -21.55 -19.75
C ALA A 494 -11.09 -20.56 -18.56
N LEU A 495 -11.79 -19.41 -18.57
CA LEU A 495 -11.83 -18.48 -17.45
C LEU A 495 -12.90 -18.79 -16.41
N ASP A 496 -13.84 -19.71 -16.70
CA ASP A 496 -14.87 -20.11 -15.75
C ASP A 496 -14.27 -21.04 -14.69
N GLY A 497 -14.40 -20.68 -13.41
CA GLY A 497 -13.89 -21.47 -12.31
C GLY A 497 -14.64 -21.23 -11.00
N ASP A 498 -14.67 -22.26 -10.15
CA ASP A 498 -15.20 -22.21 -8.78
C ASP A 498 -14.13 -22.77 -7.84
N HIS A 499 -13.69 -21.95 -6.87
CA HIS A 499 -12.63 -22.28 -5.95
C HIS A 499 -13.08 -22.12 -4.50
N ALA A 500 -12.66 -23.04 -3.64
CA ALA A 500 -12.92 -22.99 -2.21
C ALA A 500 -11.64 -23.27 -1.42
N PHE A 501 -11.33 -22.40 -0.46
CA PHE A 501 -10.15 -22.53 0.38
C PHE A 501 -10.53 -22.42 1.85
N SER A 502 -9.93 -23.24 2.70
CA SER A 502 -10.17 -23.20 4.14
C SER A 502 -8.91 -23.47 4.93
N ARG A 503 -8.72 -22.74 6.05
CA ARG A 503 -7.60 -22.99 6.95
C ARG A 503 -7.89 -22.55 8.38
N LEU A 504 -7.36 -23.30 9.33
CA LEU A 504 -7.17 -22.87 10.72
C LEU A 504 -5.73 -22.36 10.90
N SER A 505 -5.59 -21.11 11.31
CA SER A 505 -4.30 -20.46 11.56
C SER A 505 -4.15 -20.16 13.05
N PRO A 506 -3.23 -20.84 13.77
CA PRO A 506 -2.96 -20.61 15.20
C PRO A 506 -1.90 -19.53 15.41
N SER A 507 -1.89 -18.95 16.62
CA SER A 507 -0.81 -18.10 17.12
C SER A 507 -0.64 -18.28 18.63
N ALA A 508 0.61 -18.19 19.09
CA ALA A 508 0.95 -18.19 20.50
C ALA A 508 2.11 -17.22 20.76
N GLY A 509 2.03 -16.46 21.84
CA GLY A 509 3.09 -15.53 22.19
C GLY A 509 3.22 -15.32 23.68
N LEU A 510 4.43 -14.97 24.11
CA LEU A 510 4.78 -14.75 25.50
C LEU A 510 5.50 -13.41 25.64
N ALA A 511 5.07 -12.60 26.62
CA ALA A 511 5.74 -11.39 27.03
C ALA A 511 6.22 -11.51 28.48
N PHE A 512 7.46 -11.07 28.74
CA PHE A 512 8.09 -11.13 30.06
C PHE A 512 8.64 -9.74 30.44
N ARG A 513 8.03 -9.08 31.40
CA ARG A 513 8.55 -7.85 31.99
C ARG A 513 9.69 -8.17 32.97
N ALA A 514 10.92 -8.22 32.41
CA ALA A 514 12.11 -8.55 33.19
C ALA A 514 12.43 -7.44 34.21
N LEU A 515 12.27 -6.18 33.79
CA LEU A 515 12.39 -4.95 34.60
C LEU A 515 11.26 -4.00 34.21
N ASP A 516 10.99 -2.97 34.99
CA ASP A 516 10.00 -1.95 34.60
C ASP A 516 10.39 -1.22 33.30
N ALA A 517 11.68 -1.16 32.99
CA ALA A 517 12.23 -0.56 31.79
C ALA A 517 12.56 -1.58 30.67
N LEU A 518 12.25 -2.87 30.84
CA LEU A 518 12.63 -3.93 29.89
C LEU A 518 11.58 -5.03 29.82
N THR A 519 10.99 -5.20 28.65
CA THR A 519 10.14 -6.35 28.29
C THR A 519 10.81 -7.18 27.20
N LEU A 520 10.90 -8.47 27.42
CA LEU A 520 11.27 -9.47 26.42
C LEU A 520 9.98 -10.09 25.87
N PHE A 521 9.96 -10.42 24.57
CA PHE A 521 8.81 -11.06 23.96
C PHE A 521 9.23 -12.10 22.92
N GLY A 522 8.34 -13.05 22.68
CA GLY A 522 8.49 -14.02 21.60
C GLY A 522 7.15 -14.56 21.17
N SER A 523 6.99 -14.83 19.87
CA SER A 523 5.76 -15.35 19.31
C SER A 523 5.99 -16.30 18.13
N TYR A 524 5.00 -17.15 17.92
CA TYR A 524 4.80 -17.96 16.72
C TYR A 524 3.40 -17.68 16.19
N SER A 525 3.26 -17.53 14.87
CA SER A 525 1.98 -17.33 14.22
C SER A 525 1.94 -17.93 12.82
N GLU A 526 0.76 -18.41 12.41
CA GLU A 526 0.49 -18.84 11.04
C GLU A 526 -0.48 -17.88 10.35
N GLY A 527 -0.19 -17.58 9.07
CA GLY A 527 -1.05 -16.81 8.18
C GLY A 527 -1.47 -17.62 6.97
N PHE A 528 -2.58 -17.22 6.38
CA PHE A 528 -3.18 -17.86 5.23
C PHE A 528 -3.52 -16.81 4.18
N ARG A 529 -3.14 -17.08 2.91
CA ARG A 529 -3.53 -16.27 1.75
C ARG A 529 -4.18 -17.17 0.70
N ALA A 530 -5.44 -16.97 0.41
CA ALA A 530 -6.06 -17.53 -0.78
C ALA A 530 -5.52 -16.85 -2.04
N PRO A 531 -5.39 -17.55 -3.18
CA PRO A 531 -5.18 -16.91 -4.47
C PRO A 531 -6.29 -15.89 -4.73
N THR A 532 -5.96 -14.76 -5.35
CA THR A 532 -6.96 -13.76 -5.74
C THR A 532 -7.63 -14.17 -7.05
N ALA A 533 -8.81 -13.63 -7.33
CA ALA A 533 -9.47 -13.84 -8.62
C ALA A 533 -8.59 -13.40 -9.80
N ALA A 534 -7.85 -12.30 -9.62
CA ALA A 534 -6.88 -11.83 -10.62
C ALA A 534 -5.72 -12.80 -10.85
N GLU A 535 -5.21 -13.46 -9.80
CA GLU A 535 -4.15 -14.47 -9.94
C GLU A 535 -4.66 -15.76 -10.57
N LEU A 536 -5.84 -16.23 -10.17
CA LEU A 536 -6.47 -17.42 -10.73
C LEU A 536 -6.72 -17.27 -12.25
N THR A 537 -7.19 -16.12 -12.70
CA THR A 537 -7.42 -15.85 -14.13
C THR A 537 -6.14 -15.65 -14.93
N CYS A 538 -4.96 -15.70 -14.30
CA CYS A 538 -3.66 -15.45 -14.93
C CYS A 538 -2.60 -16.49 -14.53
N ALA A 539 -2.93 -17.76 -14.39
CA ALA A 539 -2.01 -18.76 -13.91
C ALA A 539 -1.59 -19.79 -14.99
N ASP A 540 -2.14 -19.74 -16.22
CA ASP A 540 -1.77 -20.65 -17.29
C ASP A 540 -0.52 -20.20 -18.06
N ARG A 541 0.52 -21.04 -18.06
CA ARG A 541 1.75 -20.81 -18.82
C ARG A 541 1.50 -20.77 -20.34
N ASN A 542 0.51 -21.49 -20.84
CA ASN A 542 0.20 -21.58 -22.26
C ASN A 542 -0.67 -20.42 -22.74
N ALA A 543 -1.30 -19.72 -21.80
CA ALA A 543 -2.10 -18.53 -22.02
C ALA A 543 -1.60 -17.40 -21.09
N PRO A 544 -0.38 -16.86 -21.31
CA PRO A 544 0.21 -15.86 -20.45
C PRO A 544 -0.54 -14.52 -20.57
N CYS A 545 -0.71 -13.85 -19.43
CA CYS A 545 -1.34 -12.55 -19.37
C CYS A 545 -0.38 -11.42 -19.71
N ASN A 546 -0.84 -10.40 -20.38
CA ASN A 546 -0.17 -9.11 -20.43
C ASN A 546 -0.67 -8.28 -19.23
N LEU A 547 0.04 -8.39 -18.09
CA LEU A 547 -0.29 -7.57 -16.95
C LEU A 547 0.08 -6.08 -17.18
N PRO A 548 -0.73 -5.20 -16.64
CA PRO A 548 -1.64 -5.49 -15.52
C PRO A 548 -3.01 -6.08 -15.89
N ASN A 549 -3.31 -6.47 -17.13
CA ASN A 549 -4.70 -6.42 -17.54
C ASN A 549 -5.23 -7.53 -18.47
N ALA A 550 -4.51 -8.61 -18.74
CA ALA A 550 -5.03 -9.67 -19.61
C ALA A 550 -5.18 -11.01 -18.86
N PHE A 551 -6.40 -11.52 -18.78
CA PHE A 551 -6.77 -12.77 -18.13
C PHE A 551 -7.22 -13.79 -19.19
N LEU A 552 -6.64 -14.99 -19.23
CA LEU A 552 -6.86 -15.93 -20.33
C LEU A 552 -7.25 -17.35 -19.92
N ALA A 553 -6.91 -17.83 -18.71
CA ALA A 553 -7.29 -19.16 -18.24
C ALA A 553 -7.19 -19.27 -16.70
N ASP A 554 -7.88 -20.25 -16.10
CA ASP A 554 -7.99 -20.49 -14.67
C ASP A 554 -7.47 -21.88 -14.26
N PRO A 555 -6.14 -22.12 -14.23
CA PRO A 555 -5.59 -23.32 -13.62
C PRO A 555 -5.52 -23.18 -12.09
N PRO A 556 -5.58 -24.31 -11.35
CA PRO A 556 -5.59 -24.27 -9.90
C PRO A 556 -4.26 -23.75 -9.31
N LEU A 557 -4.37 -22.78 -8.39
CA LEU A 557 -3.29 -22.32 -7.53
C LEU A 557 -3.52 -22.84 -6.10
N ASN A 558 -2.45 -23.22 -5.41
CA ASN A 558 -2.49 -23.55 -3.98
C ASN A 558 -2.51 -22.25 -3.15
N PRO A 559 -3.18 -22.25 -2.01
CA PRO A 559 -3.09 -21.13 -1.08
C PRO A 559 -1.69 -21.04 -0.44
N VAL A 560 -1.26 -19.82 -0.18
CA VAL A 560 0.02 -19.55 0.52
C VAL A 560 -0.15 -19.72 2.01
N VAL A 561 0.80 -20.39 2.65
CA VAL A 561 0.89 -20.55 4.10
C VAL A 561 2.17 -19.89 4.61
N ALA A 562 2.04 -18.94 5.51
CA ALA A 562 3.17 -18.31 6.20
C ALA A 562 3.29 -18.80 7.63
N ARG A 563 4.51 -19.14 8.07
CA ARG A 563 4.85 -19.46 9.47
C ARG A 563 5.89 -18.46 9.94
N THR A 564 5.49 -17.66 10.92
CA THR A 564 6.32 -16.54 11.43
C THR A 564 6.76 -16.82 12.86
N TRP A 565 8.04 -16.65 13.10
CA TRP A 565 8.68 -16.62 14.42
C TRP A 565 9.19 -15.19 14.66
N GLU A 566 8.94 -14.67 15.85
CA GLU A 566 9.46 -13.37 16.26
C GLU A 566 9.96 -13.45 17.70
N VAL A 567 11.13 -12.85 17.97
CA VAL A 567 11.66 -12.64 19.31
C VAL A 567 12.24 -11.23 19.42
N GLY A 568 12.08 -10.60 20.55
CA GLY A 568 12.57 -9.24 20.71
C GLY A 568 12.58 -8.75 22.13
N ALA A 569 13.05 -7.50 22.24
CA ALA A 569 13.08 -6.74 23.47
C ALA A 569 12.67 -5.30 23.20
N ARG A 570 11.99 -4.69 24.15
CA ARG A 570 11.64 -3.27 24.13
C ARG A 570 11.71 -2.68 25.51
N GLY A 571 11.81 -1.37 25.57
CA GLY A 571 11.84 -0.72 26.86
C GLY A 571 11.84 0.79 26.78
N THR A 572 11.83 1.40 27.96
CA THR A 572 11.94 2.84 28.15
C THR A 572 13.10 3.14 29.09
N LEU A 573 13.92 4.11 28.74
CA LEU A 573 15.00 4.58 29.61
C LEU A 573 14.69 6.00 30.10
N PRO A 574 15.02 6.35 31.36
CA PRO A 574 14.81 7.68 31.92
C PRO A 574 15.87 8.66 31.39
N PHE A 575 15.93 8.82 30.08
CA PHE A 575 16.81 9.75 29.40
C PHE A 575 15.98 10.80 28.68
N GLY A 576 16.14 12.06 29.04
CA GLY A 576 15.24 13.14 28.63
C GLY A 576 13.84 13.01 29.25
N LYS A 577 12.78 13.21 28.46
CA LYS A 577 11.41 12.95 28.94
C LYS A 577 11.11 11.45 28.97
N GLN A 578 11.51 10.70 27.97
CA GLN A 578 11.50 9.22 27.89
C GLN A 578 12.17 8.80 26.57
N LEU A 579 13.16 7.95 26.63
CA LEU A 579 13.73 7.28 25.45
C LEU A 579 13.05 5.91 25.33
N GLN A 580 12.38 5.67 24.22
CA GLN A 580 11.79 4.37 23.86
C GLN A 580 12.73 3.65 22.90
N TRP A 581 12.89 2.35 23.08
CA TRP A 581 13.67 1.53 22.17
C TRP A 581 13.04 0.16 21.96
N THR A 582 13.29 -0.44 20.80
CA THR A 582 12.87 -1.78 20.45
C THR A 582 13.92 -2.45 19.57
N VAL A 583 14.06 -3.76 19.73
CA VAL A 583 14.84 -4.64 18.83
C VAL A 583 14.04 -5.92 18.65
N ALA A 584 13.84 -6.36 17.42
CA ALA A 584 13.16 -7.60 17.09
C ALA A 584 13.91 -8.37 16.01
N LEU A 585 13.90 -9.69 16.12
CA LEU A 585 14.34 -10.65 15.12
C LEU A 585 13.10 -11.38 14.61
N PHE A 586 12.96 -11.49 13.32
CA PHE A 586 11.83 -12.20 12.72
C PHE A 586 12.29 -13.18 11.66
N ARG A 587 11.51 -14.24 11.46
CA ARG A 587 11.62 -15.16 10.34
C ARG A 587 10.24 -15.65 9.94
N THR A 588 9.91 -15.53 8.66
CA THR A 588 8.71 -16.04 8.04
C THR A 588 9.11 -17.01 6.92
N ASP A 589 8.72 -18.25 7.04
CA ASP A 589 8.82 -19.26 5.99
C ASP A 589 7.45 -19.37 5.29
N LEU A 590 7.43 -19.27 3.95
CA LEU A 590 6.22 -19.44 3.15
C LEU A 590 6.27 -20.75 2.39
N GLU A 591 5.14 -21.46 2.41
CA GLU A 591 4.86 -22.61 1.56
C GLU A 591 3.91 -22.19 0.44
N ASP A 592 4.14 -22.70 -0.77
CA ASP A 592 3.36 -22.40 -1.97
C ASP A 592 3.21 -20.91 -2.27
N ASP A 593 4.29 -20.11 -2.05
CA ASP A 593 4.27 -18.67 -2.32
C ASP A 593 3.88 -18.41 -3.79
N ILE A 594 2.93 -17.49 -4.02
CA ILE A 594 2.45 -17.17 -5.37
C ILE A 594 3.26 -15.98 -5.87
N LEU A 595 4.02 -16.21 -6.93
CA LEU A 595 4.85 -15.18 -7.57
C LEU A 595 4.48 -15.02 -9.04
N PHE A 596 4.56 -13.78 -9.53
CA PHE A 596 4.42 -13.48 -10.94
C PHE A 596 5.71 -13.84 -11.67
N THR A 597 5.58 -14.66 -12.69
CA THR A 597 6.70 -15.09 -13.54
C THR A 597 6.54 -14.45 -14.92
N VAL A 598 7.51 -13.65 -15.35
CA VAL A 598 7.50 -12.99 -16.62
C VAL A 598 7.64 -14.03 -17.73
N THR A 599 6.84 -13.94 -18.79
CA THR A 599 7.01 -14.80 -19.96
C THR A 599 7.98 -14.23 -20.98
N GLU A 600 8.15 -14.98 -22.01
CA GLU A 600 9.01 -14.81 -23.16
C GLU A 600 8.62 -13.63 -24.08
N SER A 601 7.40 -13.11 -23.91
CA SER A 601 6.93 -11.91 -24.62
C SER A 601 7.04 -10.67 -23.72
N ALA A 602 7.47 -9.54 -24.27
CA ALA A 602 7.56 -8.30 -23.51
C ALA A 602 6.22 -7.94 -22.87
N GLY A 603 6.22 -7.78 -21.55
CA GLY A 603 5.04 -7.42 -20.78
C GLY A 603 4.09 -8.57 -20.39
N GLY A 604 4.33 -9.80 -20.85
CA GLY A 604 3.53 -10.96 -20.52
C GLY A 604 4.04 -11.74 -19.29
N GLY A 605 3.15 -12.46 -18.62
CA GLY A 605 3.51 -13.34 -17.51
C GLY A 605 2.34 -14.15 -16.99
N PHE A 606 2.59 -14.94 -15.95
CA PHE A 606 1.57 -15.73 -15.26
C PHE A 606 1.94 -15.94 -13.80
N PHE A 607 0.95 -16.22 -12.96
CA PHE A 607 1.14 -16.58 -11.56
C PHE A 607 1.39 -18.06 -11.42
N ARG A 608 2.28 -18.40 -10.50
CA ARG A 608 2.53 -19.79 -10.13
C ARG A 608 2.94 -19.91 -8.68
N ASN A 609 2.67 -21.07 -8.09
CA ASN A 609 3.23 -21.42 -6.79
C ASN A 609 4.72 -21.72 -6.91
N VAL A 610 5.50 -21.12 -6.02
CA VAL A 610 6.90 -21.47 -5.74
C VAL A 610 6.94 -22.15 -4.40
N SER A 611 7.46 -23.37 -4.33
CA SER A 611 7.28 -24.27 -3.18
C SER A 611 7.68 -23.64 -1.85
N GLN A 612 8.80 -22.92 -1.78
CA GLN A 612 9.26 -22.30 -0.54
C GLN A 612 10.01 -20.99 -0.78
N THR A 613 9.63 -19.97 -0.02
CA THR A 613 10.39 -18.71 0.11
C THR A 613 10.54 -18.34 1.59
N ARG A 614 11.48 -17.46 1.90
CA ARG A 614 11.76 -17.00 3.26
C ARG A 614 11.96 -15.51 3.30
N ARG A 615 11.46 -14.87 4.36
CA ARG A 615 11.79 -13.51 4.75
C ARG A 615 12.25 -13.53 6.21
N GLN A 616 13.45 -13.04 6.48
CA GLN A 616 13.99 -12.97 7.83
C GLN A 616 14.78 -11.70 8.03
N GLY A 617 14.94 -11.26 9.27
CA GLY A 617 15.66 -10.02 9.49
C GLY A 617 15.67 -9.51 10.90
N VAL A 618 16.13 -8.26 11.03
CA VAL A 618 16.28 -7.52 12.27
C VAL A 618 15.60 -6.17 12.11
N GLU A 619 14.84 -5.76 13.10
CA GLU A 619 14.29 -4.42 13.25
C GLU A 619 14.84 -3.79 14.53
N ALA A 620 15.25 -2.54 14.46
CA ALA A 620 15.68 -1.77 15.63
C ALA A 620 15.15 -0.34 15.55
N GLY A 621 14.60 0.15 16.65
CA GLY A 621 14.01 1.47 16.75
C GLY A 621 14.44 2.16 18.04
N VAL A 622 14.69 3.48 17.96
CA VAL A 622 14.89 4.36 19.09
C VAL A 622 14.17 5.67 18.81
N SER A 623 13.40 6.16 19.76
CA SER A 623 12.77 7.49 19.68
C SER A 623 12.70 8.14 21.04
N GLY A 624 12.69 9.48 21.07
CA GLY A 624 12.59 10.19 22.33
C GLY A 624 12.51 11.70 22.16
N GLU A 625 12.29 12.35 23.32
CA GLU A 625 12.31 13.80 23.47
C GLU A 625 13.33 14.19 24.53
N TRP A 626 14.17 15.18 24.23
CA TRP A 626 15.08 15.79 25.20
C TRP A 626 14.97 17.31 25.13
N THR A 627 14.33 17.88 26.14
CA THR A 627 14.08 19.32 26.26
C THR A 627 13.33 19.86 25.03
N ARG A 628 14.03 20.42 24.04
CA ARG A 628 13.52 20.99 22.80
C ARG A 628 13.89 20.15 21.56
N LEU A 629 14.50 19.00 21.75
CA LEU A 629 14.91 18.08 20.67
C LEU A 629 13.99 16.85 20.67
N ARG A 630 13.46 16.49 19.52
CA ARG A 630 12.78 15.23 19.24
C ARG A 630 13.60 14.48 18.21
N TYR A 631 13.72 13.19 18.39
CA TYR A 631 14.51 12.37 17.47
C TYR A 631 13.96 10.96 17.35
N PHE A 632 14.27 10.34 16.23
CA PHE A 632 14.05 8.91 16.01
C PHE A 632 15.15 8.32 15.13
N VAL A 633 15.40 7.05 15.33
CA VAL A 633 16.22 6.18 14.47
C VAL A 633 15.45 4.90 14.27
N SER A 634 15.26 4.48 13.03
CA SER A 634 14.61 3.22 12.70
C SER A 634 15.43 2.51 11.63
N TYR A 635 15.87 1.29 11.94
CA TYR A 635 16.68 0.46 11.07
C TYR A 635 16.02 -0.89 10.85
N ALA A 636 16.10 -1.40 9.63
CA ALA A 636 15.75 -2.76 9.31
C ALA A 636 16.77 -3.42 8.38
N TYR A 637 17.04 -4.68 8.66
CA TYR A 637 17.66 -5.63 7.76
C TYR A 637 16.62 -6.67 7.35
N THR A 638 16.45 -6.91 6.05
CA THR A 638 15.51 -7.90 5.51
C THR A 638 16.20 -8.78 4.48
N ASP A 639 16.28 -10.06 4.75
CA ASP A 639 16.77 -11.08 3.84
C ASP A 639 15.59 -11.88 3.30
N ALA A 640 15.23 -11.64 2.02
CA ALA A 640 14.13 -12.29 1.33
C ALA A 640 14.68 -13.19 0.21
N THR A 641 14.51 -14.51 0.34
CA THR A 641 15.19 -15.49 -0.51
C THR A 641 14.30 -16.64 -0.92
N TYR A 642 14.57 -17.20 -2.10
CA TYR A 642 14.07 -18.51 -2.50
C TYR A 642 14.68 -19.60 -1.61
N GLN A 643 13.92 -20.63 -1.27
CA GLN A 643 14.37 -21.78 -0.48
C GLN A 643 14.26 -23.08 -1.27
N THR A 644 13.87 -23.01 -2.53
CA THR A 644 13.71 -24.14 -3.45
C THR A 644 14.48 -23.89 -4.73
N SER A 645 14.84 -24.96 -5.44
CA SER A 645 15.38 -24.86 -6.80
C SER A 645 14.25 -25.06 -7.80
N THR A 646 14.03 -24.08 -8.67
CA THR A 646 13.04 -24.15 -9.74
C THR A 646 13.52 -23.34 -10.95
N THR A 647 12.94 -23.59 -12.12
CA THR A 647 13.18 -22.76 -13.30
C THR A 647 12.04 -21.77 -13.44
N LEU A 648 12.34 -20.48 -13.42
CA LEU A 648 11.41 -19.38 -13.68
C LEU A 648 11.60 -18.90 -15.12
N ALA A 649 10.55 -18.40 -15.74
CA ALA A 649 10.68 -17.73 -17.04
C ALA A 649 11.53 -16.46 -16.90
N SER A 650 12.19 -16.06 -17.97
CA SER A 650 13.14 -14.96 -17.96
C SER A 650 12.99 -14.12 -19.22
N VAL A 651 13.16 -12.81 -19.11
CA VAL A 651 13.21 -11.90 -20.25
C VAL A 651 14.51 -12.10 -21.05
N THR A 652 15.59 -12.52 -20.37
CA THR A 652 16.93 -12.64 -20.96
C THR A 652 17.23 -14.02 -21.51
N GLU A 653 16.62 -15.08 -20.95
CA GLU A 653 16.93 -16.48 -21.27
C GLU A 653 15.68 -17.23 -21.73
N ALA A 654 15.68 -17.65 -23.01
CA ALA A 654 14.53 -18.30 -23.65
C ALA A 654 14.08 -19.61 -22.99
N ASP A 655 14.99 -20.34 -22.35
CA ASP A 655 14.70 -21.59 -21.65
C ASP A 655 14.36 -21.36 -20.17
N GLY A 656 14.23 -20.08 -19.77
CA GLY A 656 14.07 -19.65 -18.39
C GLY A 656 15.36 -19.72 -17.59
N VAL A 657 15.33 -19.16 -16.38
CA VAL A 657 16.47 -19.08 -15.48
C VAL A 657 16.26 -19.97 -14.25
N ARG A 658 17.31 -20.67 -13.84
CA ARG A 658 17.24 -21.55 -12.67
C ARG A 658 17.56 -20.77 -11.41
N VAL A 659 16.56 -20.58 -10.55
CA VAL A 659 16.75 -20.07 -9.19
C VAL A 659 17.18 -21.18 -8.24
N ARG A 660 17.92 -20.81 -7.19
CA ARG A 660 18.48 -21.71 -6.18
C ARG A 660 18.15 -21.22 -4.77
N PRO A 661 18.18 -22.11 -3.75
CA PRO A 661 18.10 -21.66 -2.36
C PRO A 661 19.17 -20.62 -2.05
N GLY A 662 18.74 -19.48 -1.52
CA GLY A 662 19.60 -18.33 -1.22
C GLY A 662 19.57 -17.21 -2.27
N ASP A 663 19.08 -17.44 -3.48
CA ASP A 663 18.85 -16.36 -4.47
C ASP A 663 17.78 -15.41 -3.91
N ARG A 664 18.00 -14.11 -4.10
CA ARG A 664 17.16 -13.06 -3.52
C ARG A 664 15.92 -12.82 -4.35
N ILE A 665 14.81 -12.60 -3.65
CA ILE A 665 13.57 -12.18 -4.30
C ILE A 665 13.71 -10.73 -4.78
N PRO A 666 13.41 -10.44 -6.06
CA PRO A 666 13.55 -9.10 -6.63
C PRO A 666 12.73 -8.01 -5.94
N GLY A 667 13.23 -6.77 -5.99
CA GLY A 667 12.54 -5.56 -5.53
C GLY A 667 12.56 -5.32 -4.01
N ILE A 668 13.25 -6.16 -3.22
CA ILE A 668 13.31 -6.04 -1.76
C ILE A 668 14.72 -5.58 -1.35
N PRO A 669 14.88 -4.36 -0.79
CA PRO A 669 16.17 -3.89 -0.28
C PRO A 669 16.55 -4.62 1.02
N GLU A 670 17.85 -4.88 1.17
CA GLU A 670 18.40 -5.57 2.33
C GLU A 670 18.46 -4.68 3.58
N HIS A 671 18.88 -3.44 3.41
CA HIS A 671 19.08 -2.48 4.51
C HIS A 671 18.23 -1.24 4.26
N SER A 672 17.58 -0.78 5.31
CA SER A 672 16.84 0.48 5.33
C SER A 672 17.07 1.17 6.66
N LEU A 673 17.52 2.43 6.61
CA LEU A 673 17.77 3.28 7.77
C LEU A 673 17.01 4.59 7.61
N LYS A 674 16.32 5.00 8.66
CA LYS A 674 15.61 6.27 8.73
C LYS A 674 15.96 6.96 10.03
N VAL A 675 16.44 8.19 9.91
CA VAL A 675 16.86 9.01 11.04
C VAL A 675 16.21 10.36 10.90
N GLY A 676 15.55 10.84 11.94
CA GLY A 676 14.96 12.16 11.96
C GLY A 676 15.20 12.86 13.29
N ALA A 677 15.34 14.16 13.21
CA ALA A 677 15.44 15.04 14.36
C ALA A 677 14.74 16.37 14.09
N GLU A 678 14.04 16.89 15.09
CA GLU A 678 13.43 18.22 15.11
C GLU A 678 13.86 18.97 16.36
N VAL A 679 14.23 20.23 16.22
CA VAL A 679 14.62 21.09 17.32
C VAL A 679 13.79 22.37 17.34
N GLU A 680 13.30 22.75 18.52
CA GLU A 680 12.67 24.04 18.74
C GLU A 680 13.78 25.10 18.91
N VAL A 681 14.06 25.84 17.83
CA VAL A 681 15.14 26.85 17.80
C VAL A 681 14.73 28.18 18.41
N LEU A 682 13.45 28.53 18.28
CA LEU A 682 12.78 29.64 18.95
C LEU A 682 11.44 29.12 19.48
N ASN A 683 10.77 29.91 20.34
CA ASN A 683 9.44 29.53 20.78
C ASN A 683 8.54 29.34 19.56
N ASP A 684 7.89 28.18 19.50
CA ASP A 684 6.97 27.79 18.41
C ASP A 684 7.59 27.71 17.00
N LEU A 685 8.93 27.85 16.86
CA LEU A 685 9.68 27.57 15.62
C LEU A 685 10.46 26.28 15.73
N TRP A 686 9.99 25.26 15.02
CA TRP A 686 10.63 23.97 14.89
C TRP A 686 11.32 23.82 13.56
N VAL A 687 12.56 23.34 13.57
CA VAL A 687 13.33 22.99 12.37
C VAL A 687 13.73 21.54 12.47
N GLY A 688 13.50 20.79 11.41
CA GLY A 688 13.77 19.37 11.36
C GLY A 688 14.56 18.93 10.12
N ALA A 689 15.18 17.79 10.25
CA ALA A 689 15.83 17.08 9.17
C ALA A 689 15.55 15.58 9.30
N ASP A 690 15.36 14.91 8.17
CA ASP A 690 15.32 13.45 8.12
C ASP A 690 16.22 12.91 6.99
N VAL A 691 16.83 11.79 7.27
CA VAL A 691 17.65 11.01 6.34
C VAL A 691 16.99 9.67 6.12
N ILE A 692 16.79 9.31 4.84
CA ILE A 692 16.31 8.02 4.41
C ILE A 692 17.42 7.37 3.59
N ALA A 693 17.96 6.24 4.06
CA ALA A 693 18.98 5.47 3.36
C ALA A 693 18.49 4.05 3.10
N VAL A 694 18.51 3.62 1.84
CA VAL A 694 18.03 2.32 1.38
C VAL A 694 19.11 1.67 0.53
N SER A 695 19.42 0.39 0.79
CA SER A 695 20.39 -0.36 -0.01
C SER A 695 19.83 -0.68 -1.40
N GLY A 696 20.73 -1.05 -2.31
CA GLY A 696 20.35 -1.61 -3.62
C GLY A 696 19.57 -2.91 -3.48
N ASN A 697 18.81 -3.25 -4.53
CA ASN A 697 18.02 -4.48 -4.60
C ASN A 697 18.12 -5.13 -5.99
N VAL A 698 17.72 -6.40 -6.07
CA VAL A 698 17.68 -7.17 -7.32
C VAL A 698 16.57 -6.64 -8.22
N LEU A 699 16.83 -6.55 -9.53
CA LEU A 699 15.85 -6.07 -10.51
C LEU A 699 14.73 -7.11 -10.69
N ARG A 700 13.51 -6.66 -10.90
CA ARG A 700 12.42 -7.56 -11.35
C ARG A 700 12.79 -8.20 -12.70
N GLY A 701 12.58 -9.51 -12.83
CA GLY A 701 12.98 -10.30 -14.01
C GLY A 701 14.42 -10.83 -13.94
N ASP A 702 15.14 -10.61 -12.83
CA ASP A 702 16.46 -11.18 -12.55
C ASP A 702 16.40 -12.14 -11.34
N ASP A 703 15.50 -13.09 -11.36
CA ASP A 703 15.23 -13.98 -10.23
C ASP A 703 16.42 -14.85 -9.81
N ALA A 704 17.34 -15.12 -10.73
CA ALA A 704 18.58 -15.85 -10.43
C ALA A 704 19.75 -14.94 -10.01
N ASN A 705 19.52 -13.64 -9.88
CA ASN A 705 20.50 -12.64 -9.43
C ASN A 705 21.78 -12.57 -10.29
N HIS A 706 21.63 -12.72 -11.61
CA HIS A 706 22.76 -12.71 -12.56
C HIS A 706 23.20 -11.29 -12.96
N HIS A 707 22.36 -10.28 -12.75
CA HIS A 707 22.61 -8.91 -13.18
C HIS A 707 22.99 -7.99 -12.01
N ALA A 708 23.53 -6.83 -12.35
CA ALA A 708 23.83 -5.82 -11.34
C ALA A 708 22.54 -5.29 -10.69
N LYS A 709 22.55 -5.19 -9.36
CA LYS A 709 21.43 -4.66 -8.59
C LYS A 709 21.08 -3.22 -8.98
N LEU A 710 19.85 -2.80 -8.69
CA LEU A 710 19.50 -1.39 -8.62
C LEU A 710 20.34 -0.74 -7.52
N ASP A 711 20.88 0.45 -7.79
CA ASP A 711 21.72 1.15 -6.83
C ASP A 711 20.93 1.59 -5.58
N GLY A 712 21.56 1.53 -4.42
CA GLY A 712 21.03 2.11 -3.19
C GLY A 712 21.10 3.64 -3.23
N TYR A 713 20.38 4.28 -2.31
CA TYR A 713 20.33 5.74 -2.24
C TYR A 713 20.23 6.26 -0.80
N ALA A 714 20.60 7.52 -0.62
CA ALA A 714 20.36 8.28 0.60
C ALA A 714 19.76 9.64 0.25
N LEU A 715 18.68 10.00 0.93
CA LEU A 715 17.96 11.27 0.76
C LEU A 715 18.06 12.07 2.05
N LEU A 716 18.34 13.37 1.93
CA LEU A 716 18.23 14.33 3.01
C LEU A 716 17.01 15.22 2.75
N ASN A 717 16.10 15.28 3.71
CA ASN A 717 14.96 16.16 3.69
C ASN A 717 15.03 17.14 4.85
N LEU A 718 14.53 18.37 4.65
CA LEU A 718 14.43 19.40 5.68
C LEU A 718 12.99 19.84 5.84
N ASN A 719 12.61 20.21 7.05
CA ASN A 719 11.29 20.80 7.30
C ASN A 719 11.42 21.94 8.33
N ALA A 720 10.48 22.88 8.29
CA ALA A 720 10.32 23.86 9.33
C ALA A 720 8.83 24.15 9.54
N ARG A 721 8.50 24.49 10.79
CA ARG A 721 7.15 24.80 11.21
C ARG A 721 7.20 25.93 12.22
N TYR A 722 6.38 26.96 12.00
CA TYR A 722 6.36 28.15 12.82
C TYR A 722 4.93 28.62 13.10
N GLU A 723 4.60 28.84 14.36
CA GLU A 723 3.35 29.46 14.78
C GLU A 723 3.59 30.91 15.22
N PRO A 724 3.68 31.87 14.27
CA PRO A 724 4.01 33.28 14.56
C PRO A 724 2.97 33.99 15.45
N ILE A 725 1.74 33.55 15.33
CA ILE A 725 0.60 34.00 16.17
C ILE A 725 -0.26 32.79 16.49
N LYS A 726 -0.93 32.82 17.61
CA LYS A 726 -1.85 31.76 18.03
C LYS A 726 -2.81 31.42 16.89
N HIS A 727 -2.98 30.14 16.60
CA HIS A 727 -3.86 29.57 15.57
C HIS A 727 -3.37 29.66 14.11
N VAL A 728 -2.22 30.26 13.84
CA VAL A 728 -1.66 30.30 12.47
C VAL A 728 -0.34 29.53 12.42
N GLU A 729 -0.31 28.42 11.71
CA GLU A 729 0.89 27.63 11.46
C GLU A 729 1.37 27.87 10.03
N LEU A 730 2.61 28.27 9.89
CA LEU A 730 3.36 28.28 8.64
C LEU A 730 4.27 27.07 8.62
N TRP A 731 4.33 26.38 7.49
CA TRP A 731 5.23 25.24 7.35
C TRP A 731 5.93 25.25 5.99
N THR A 732 7.11 24.65 5.96
CA THR A 732 7.86 24.39 4.72
C THR A 732 8.51 23.02 4.77
N ARG A 733 8.68 22.38 3.61
CA ARG A 733 9.34 21.11 3.40
C ARG A 733 10.21 21.18 2.17
N LEU A 734 11.45 20.69 2.28
CA LEU A 734 12.41 20.51 1.20
C LEU A 734 12.77 19.04 1.10
N ASP A 735 12.37 18.39 0.04
CA ASP A 735 12.66 16.99 -0.22
C ASP A 735 13.89 16.85 -1.12
N ASN A 736 14.70 15.80 -0.87
CA ASN A 736 15.91 15.50 -1.62
C ASN A 736 16.84 16.73 -1.80
N VAL A 737 17.19 17.37 -0.70
CA VAL A 737 17.98 18.62 -0.68
C VAL A 737 19.33 18.49 -1.40
N THR A 738 19.92 17.30 -1.38
CA THR A 738 21.16 16.99 -2.08
C THR A 738 20.98 16.80 -3.59
N ASN A 739 19.73 16.84 -4.08
CA ASN A 739 19.34 16.54 -5.47
C ASN A 739 19.95 15.22 -5.96
N ALA A 740 19.96 14.21 -5.09
CA ALA A 740 20.45 12.88 -5.41
C ALA A 740 19.66 12.28 -6.60
N ARG A 741 20.38 11.66 -7.51
CA ARG A 741 19.75 10.86 -8.58
C ARG A 741 19.59 9.44 -8.08
N TYR A 742 18.36 8.97 -7.97
CA TYR A 742 18.03 7.65 -7.45
C TYR A 742 16.85 7.05 -8.19
N ALA A 743 16.63 5.76 -7.98
CA ALA A 743 15.45 5.05 -8.47
C ALA A 743 14.86 4.18 -7.34
N THR A 744 13.53 4.08 -7.32
CA THR A 744 12.80 3.31 -6.28
C THR A 744 12.39 1.93 -6.76
N ALA A 745 12.27 1.72 -8.07
CA ALA A 745 11.96 0.44 -8.70
C ALA A 745 12.87 0.19 -9.91
N GLY A 746 13.13 -1.09 -10.21
CA GLY A 746 13.89 -1.49 -11.36
C GLY A 746 13.47 -2.85 -11.91
N ALA A 747 13.51 -2.99 -13.23
CA ALA A 747 13.18 -4.22 -13.95
C ALA A 747 14.07 -4.40 -15.17
N LEU A 748 14.18 -5.64 -15.64
CA LEU A 748 14.71 -5.96 -16.97
C LEU A 748 13.55 -6.05 -17.96
N ASN A 749 13.65 -5.36 -19.10
CA ASN A 749 12.65 -5.44 -20.17
C ASN A 749 13.27 -5.12 -21.52
N PHE A 750 12.59 -5.48 -22.61
CA PHE A 750 12.99 -5.08 -23.96
C PHE A 750 12.71 -3.59 -24.17
N ASN A 751 13.71 -2.86 -24.65
CA ASN A 751 13.54 -1.49 -25.09
C ASN A 751 13.11 -1.47 -26.56
N ALA A 752 11.82 -1.21 -26.80
CA ALA A 752 11.23 -1.15 -28.14
C ALA A 752 11.84 -0.07 -29.04
N PHE A 753 12.43 0.97 -28.45
CA PHE A 753 13.01 2.12 -29.16
C PHE A 753 14.54 2.07 -29.24
N ALA A 754 15.16 0.99 -28.78
CA ALA A 754 16.59 0.76 -28.94
C ALA A 754 16.89 0.27 -30.39
N SER A 755 18.09 0.56 -30.89
CA SER A 755 18.55 0.06 -32.16
C SER A 755 19.92 -0.63 -32.01
N PRO A 756 19.97 -1.97 -32.05
CA PRO A 756 18.84 -2.92 -32.20
C PRO A 756 17.98 -3.01 -30.94
N ILE A 757 16.71 -3.43 -31.09
CA ILE A 757 15.82 -3.74 -29.98
C ILE A 757 16.44 -4.83 -29.09
N GLY A 758 16.63 -4.56 -27.81
CA GLY A 758 17.30 -5.45 -26.89
C GLY A 758 16.84 -5.25 -25.43
N VAL A 759 17.28 -6.18 -24.56
CA VAL A 759 17.01 -6.07 -23.13
C VAL A 759 17.82 -4.94 -22.52
N GLU A 760 17.17 -4.13 -21.73
CA GLU A 760 17.75 -3.01 -20.99
C GLU A 760 17.21 -2.96 -19.56
N ARG A 761 17.90 -2.23 -18.69
CA ARG A 761 17.43 -1.89 -17.36
C ARG A 761 16.43 -0.75 -17.46
N PHE A 762 15.23 -0.99 -16.95
CA PHE A 762 14.17 0.00 -16.77
C PHE A 762 14.11 0.40 -15.30
N VAL A 763 13.97 1.68 -15.01
CA VAL A 763 13.91 2.18 -13.64
C VAL A 763 12.81 3.23 -13.47
N SER A 764 12.26 3.31 -12.25
CA SER A 764 11.42 4.42 -11.83
C SER A 764 12.30 5.47 -11.16
N PRO A 765 12.63 6.58 -11.84
CA PRO A 765 13.51 7.60 -11.28
C PRO A 765 12.79 8.35 -10.15
N GLY A 766 13.49 8.58 -9.05
CA GLY A 766 12.99 9.37 -7.93
C GLY A 766 12.98 10.87 -8.24
N SER A 767 12.13 11.62 -7.54
CA SER A 767 11.96 13.07 -7.70
C SER A 767 13.28 13.81 -7.47
N PRO A 768 13.58 14.87 -8.25
CA PRO A 768 14.66 15.80 -7.94
C PRO A 768 14.34 16.60 -6.67
N ILE A 769 15.20 17.56 -6.32
CA ILE A 769 14.93 18.48 -5.23
C ILE A 769 13.56 19.14 -5.42
N ALA A 770 12.76 19.16 -4.35
CA ALA A 770 11.42 19.75 -4.35
C ALA A 770 11.19 20.58 -3.09
N ALA A 771 10.47 21.68 -3.23
CA ALA A 771 10.14 22.61 -2.15
C ALA A 771 8.63 22.80 -2.07
N TYR A 772 8.08 22.72 -0.86
CA TYR A 772 6.65 22.96 -0.58
C TYR A 772 6.52 23.89 0.61
N ALA A 773 5.50 24.73 0.61
CA ALA A 773 5.17 25.58 1.74
C ALA A 773 3.65 25.72 1.87
N GLY A 774 3.20 25.95 3.10
CA GLY A 774 1.78 26.10 3.36
C GLY A 774 1.47 26.88 4.62
N VAL A 775 0.20 27.22 4.74
CA VAL A 775 -0.38 27.87 5.90
C VAL A 775 -1.56 27.03 6.39
N ARG A 776 -1.70 26.91 7.70
CA ARG A 776 -2.88 26.34 8.37
C ARG A 776 -3.39 27.32 9.42
N VAL A 777 -4.70 27.52 9.41
CA VAL A 777 -5.38 28.37 10.40
C VAL A 777 -6.32 27.47 11.19
N ARG A 778 -6.25 27.56 12.55
CA ARG A 778 -7.08 26.81 13.46
C ARG A 778 -7.98 27.72 14.26
N PHE A 779 -9.21 27.25 14.54
CA PHE A 779 -10.23 28.01 15.27
C PHE A 779 -10.84 27.18 16.41
#